data_c402e74f4b0210bad1eca31ea164392c
#
_entry.id   c402e74f4b0210bad1eca31ea164392c
#
_cell.length_a   1.000
_cell.length_b   1.000
_cell.length_c   1.000
_cell.angle_alpha   90.00
_cell.angle_beta   90.00
_cell.angle_gamma   90.00
#
_symmetry.space_group_name_H-M   'P 1'
#
loop_
_entity.id
_entity.type
_entity.pdbx_description
1 polymer ?
#
loop_
_entity_poly.entity_id
_entity_poly.type
_entity_poly.pdbx_seq_one_letter_code
_entity_poly.pdbx_strand_id
1 'polypeptide(L)'
;VSRGASTPLMQQYREIKARHQDAILFFRMGDFYEMFYEDAEVASRTLGLTLTSRNNGGASEVPLAGVPVKAAGEYLRRLVQHGFRVSICEQTEDPRFAKGIVKREVIETVTPGAAYADDLLDQTRNNYLCALNRAGETIGIACTDLSTGELRLTTIQAADLDAVIARFTPREIIVASGQDFGRALKGPIGEEGPMVTEREGWEFDPAVARDQLLEHFRVNSLEAFGIEDRDAVAVGAVGALLRYLRELQPAGTPHLGRPQVERPGGVMPLDEMTRRNLELVDSMRGEASGTLLTVLDRTLTPMGARLLRHWLLAPLISRAEIEQRLDGVSSLSDLLSREALRETLDGVRDVERLGGKAAAGRASPRELRALGDSLLRVPDLRAALERTRPKNPDAKWTFERRISAWDECDDLCSEIERVLVERPPVAIGDEPTIQIGVDADLDSWRGLRDGGKDGIAKIQAEERARTGISSLKVGYNKVFGYFIEVTNSNKDLVPADYQRRQTLSGAERYVTPSLKEYEERVLTAAERIEQRERDLFEQLRSQIGQHVRRLQALAQLIAELDVLACFAEVAARETYVRPELTDEFALDVRAGRHPVVERMMPREKFIPNDISLSEDARMIILTGPNMAGKSTVLRQIGLIVLMAQIGSFVPATYARIGVVDRLFTRVGASDNLVRGQSTFMVEMSETSAILHTATRKSLVLLDEIGRGTSTYDGISIAWAVSEHLHNKVGCKTVFATHYHELTQLADNLGAVRNYNVQVREIGDQVLFLHRLQPGGADRSYGIEVGRLAGLPGAVLDRARELLRSLEAEQIVPRAKRTSARTGQGADQLALFSAVRHPVVEKLKTLEPNTITPLQALEVLARLVDEAKREGEGETT
;
A
#
# COMPACT_ATOMS: atom_id res chain seq x y z
N VAL A 1 10.13 -35.94 -39.66
CA VAL A 1 10.09 -36.46 -38.27
C VAL A 1 8.67 -36.87 -38.00
N SER A 2 8.38 -38.19 -37.82
CA SER A 2 7.05 -38.76 -37.62
C SER A 2 6.40 -38.17 -36.38
N ARG A 3 5.20 -37.62 -36.53
CA ARG A 3 4.32 -37.27 -35.41
C ARG A 3 3.91 -38.52 -34.64
N GLY A 4 4.66 -38.90 -33.64
CA GLY A 4 4.19 -39.85 -32.62
C GLY A 4 2.88 -39.35 -32.01
N ALA A 5 1.88 -40.25 -31.91
CA ALA A 5 0.58 -39.86 -31.35
C ALA A 5 0.76 -39.48 -29.88
N SER A 6 0.47 -38.20 -29.57
CA SER A 6 0.43 -37.70 -28.19
C SER A 6 -0.64 -38.49 -27.41
N THR A 7 -0.37 -38.79 -26.16
CA THR A 7 -1.40 -39.45 -25.32
C THR A 7 -2.60 -38.50 -25.17
N PRO A 8 -3.82 -39.01 -25.08
CA PRO A 8 -5.04 -38.20 -24.96
C PRO A 8 -4.97 -37.19 -23.80
N LEU A 9 -4.29 -37.52 -22.71
CA LEU A 9 -4.05 -36.63 -21.60
C LEU A 9 -3.18 -35.41 -21.97
N MET A 10 -2.08 -35.67 -22.70
CA MET A 10 -1.20 -34.60 -23.16
C MET A 10 -1.85 -33.76 -24.27
N GLN A 11 -2.80 -34.32 -24.98
CA GLN A 11 -3.63 -33.57 -25.91
C GLN A 11 -4.54 -32.59 -25.16
N GLN A 12 -5.25 -33.05 -24.10
CA GLN A 12 -6.05 -32.19 -23.23
C GLN A 12 -5.21 -31.07 -22.60
N TYR A 13 -4.00 -31.39 -22.09
CA TYR A 13 -3.07 -30.39 -21.57
C TYR A 13 -2.75 -29.31 -22.60
N ARG A 14 -2.37 -29.69 -23.82
CA ARG A 14 -2.01 -28.75 -24.88
C ARG A 14 -3.18 -27.88 -25.30
N GLU A 15 -4.39 -28.43 -25.38
CA GLU A 15 -5.61 -27.67 -25.73
C GLU A 15 -5.93 -26.62 -24.68
N ILE A 16 -5.75 -26.95 -23.38
CA ILE A 16 -5.93 -26.00 -22.29
C ILE A 16 -4.81 -24.96 -22.29
N LYS A 17 -3.54 -25.39 -22.39
CA LYS A 17 -2.38 -24.48 -22.41
C LYS A 17 -2.42 -23.50 -23.58
N ALA A 18 -2.92 -23.92 -24.74
CA ALA A 18 -3.07 -23.04 -25.91
C ALA A 18 -4.00 -21.84 -25.68
N ARG A 19 -4.93 -21.95 -24.72
CA ARG A 19 -5.82 -20.86 -24.28
C ARG A 19 -5.24 -20.01 -23.15
N HIS A 20 -4.20 -20.51 -22.45
CA HIS A 20 -3.55 -19.87 -21.31
C HIS A 20 -2.03 -19.83 -21.49
N GLN A 21 -1.57 -19.33 -22.65
CA GLN A 21 -0.16 -19.36 -23.04
C GLN A 21 0.76 -18.53 -22.13
N ASP A 22 0.22 -17.44 -21.59
CA ASP A 22 0.89 -16.48 -20.71
C ASP A 22 0.93 -16.87 -19.22
N ALA A 23 0.34 -18.02 -18.87
CA ALA A 23 0.25 -18.48 -17.48
C ALA A 23 0.89 -19.87 -17.30
N ILE A 24 1.54 -20.11 -16.18
CA ILE A 24 2.00 -21.44 -15.75
C ILE A 24 0.76 -22.28 -15.43
N LEU A 25 0.62 -23.43 -16.05
CA LEU A 25 -0.56 -24.28 -15.88
C LEU A 25 -0.35 -25.32 -14.76
N PHE A 26 -1.05 -25.15 -13.65
CA PHE A 26 -1.17 -26.15 -12.59
C PHE A 26 -2.23 -27.17 -12.98
N PHE A 27 -1.81 -28.27 -13.63
CA PHE A 27 -2.70 -29.26 -14.18
C PHE A 27 -2.93 -30.41 -13.19
N ARG A 28 -4.16 -30.55 -12.68
CA ARG A 28 -4.51 -31.55 -11.65
C ARG A 28 -4.32 -32.98 -12.14
N MET A 29 -3.48 -33.73 -11.42
CA MET A 29 -3.20 -35.16 -11.66
C MET A 29 -3.22 -35.93 -10.33
N GLY A 30 -4.40 -36.44 -9.96
CA GLY A 30 -4.57 -37.09 -8.65
C GLY A 30 -4.28 -36.13 -7.50
N ASP A 31 -3.29 -36.45 -6.67
CA ASP A 31 -2.88 -35.62 -5.52
C ASP A 31 -1.81 -34.55 -5.84
N PHE A 32 -1.49 -34.39 -7.12
CA PHE A 32 -0.50 -33.40 -7.58
C PHE A 32 -1.09 -32.45 -8.60
N TYR A 33 -0.52 -31.22 -8.65
CA TYR A 33 -0.55 -30.35 -9.81
C TYR A 33 0.74 -30.57 -10.57
N GLU A 34 0.63 -31.03 -11.81
CA GLU A 34 1.76 -31.28 -12.70
C GLU A 34 1.88 -30.17 -13.74
N MET A 35 3.09 -29.71 -13.96
CA MET A 35 3.47 -28.75 -14.99
C MET A 35 4.32 -29.46 -16.04
N PHE A 36 4.14 -29.13 -17.31
CA PHE A 36 4.84 -29.77 -18.42
C PHE A 36 5.54 -28.77 -19.29
N TYR A 37 6.52 -29.22 -20.08
CA TYR A 37 7.29 -28.44 -21.03
C TYR A 37 7.96 -27.22 -20.38
N GLU A 38 7.80 -26.06 -20.97
CA GLU A 38 8.38 -24.80 -20.51
C GLU A 38 7.91 -24.42 -19.10
N ASP A 39 6.65 -24.67 -18.78
CA ASP A 39 6.11 -24.42 -17.44
C ASP A 39 6.85 -25.21 -16.36
N ALA A 40 7.22 -26.46 -16.67
CA ALA A 40 8.00 -27.31 -15.76
C ALA A 40 9.41 -26.77 -15.54
N GLU A 41 10.06 -26.29 -16.59
CA GLU A 41 11.41 -25.72 -16.52
C GLU A 41 11.44 -24.41 -15.74
N VAL A 42 10.47 -23.53 -16.00
CA VAL A 42 10.31 -22.25 -15.28
C VAL A 42 10.03 -22.51 -13.81
N ALA A 43 9.05 -23.37 -13.50
CA ALA A 43 8.69 -23.70 -12.13
C ALA A 43 9.85 -24.39 -11.39
N SER A 44 10.57 -25.33 -12.02
CA SER A 44 11.75 -25.95 -11.42
C SER A 44 12.80 -24.94 -11.04
N ARG A 45 13.12 -24.00 -11.91
CA ARG A 45 14.12 -22.95 -11.70
C ARG A 45 13.72 -21.97 -10.59
N THR A 46 12.45 -21.53 -10.61
CA THR A 46 11.93 -20.52 -9.66
C THR A 46 11.68 -21.10 -8.27
N LEU A 47 11.16 -22.32 -8.21
CA LEU A 47 10.73 -22.96 -6.96
C LEU A 47 11.77 -23.91 -6.37
N GLY A 48 12.81 -24.28 -7.14
CA GLY A 48 13.78 -25.29 -6.75
C GLY A 48 13.20 -26.71 -6.80
N LEU A 49 12.20 -26.97 -7.64
CA LEU A 49 11.60 -28.28 -7.80
C LEU A 49 12.50 -29.20 -8.63
N THR A 50 12.45 -30.50 -8.35
CA THR A 50 13.12 -31.50 -9.17
C THR A 50 12.44 -31.59 -10.52
N LEU A 51 13.19 -31.30 -11.59
CA LEU A 51 12.74 -31.52 -12.95
C LEU A 51 12.89 -33.02 -13.29
N THR A 52 11.79 -33.66 -13.62
CA THR A 52 11.74 -35.07 -14.05
C THR A 52 11.27 -35.13 -15.50
N SER A 53 11.19 -36.32 -16.05
CA SER A 53 10.63 -36.57 -17.39
C SER A 53 9.51 -37.58 -17.36
N ARG A 54 8.51 -37.39 -18.21
CA ARG A 54 7.41 -38.36 -18.40
C ARG A 54 7.48 -38.95 -19.79
N ASN A 55 7.39 -40.27 -19.87
CA ASN A 55 7.34 -40.99 -21.14
C ASN A 55 5.95 -40.79 -21.78
N ASN A 56 5.89 -40.26 -23.00
CA ASN A 56 4.66 -39.94 -23.71
C ASN A 56 4.34 -40.97 -24.80
N GLY A 57 4.26 -42.28 -24.44
CA GLY A 57 3.77 -43.32 -25.34
C GLY A 57 4.63 -43.56 -26.60
N GLY A 58 5.96 -43.40 -26.52
CA GLY A 58 6.89 -43.56 -27.66
C GLY A 58 7.23 -42.25 -28.40
N ALA A 59 6.65 -41.10 -27.99
CA ALA A 59 7.13 -39.77 -28.33
C ALA A 59 8.24 -39.33 -27.36
N SER A 60 9.01 -38.30 -27.68
CA SER A 60 10.08 -37.77 -26.84
C SER A 60 9.65 -37.54 -25.38
N GLU A 61 10.58 -37.75 -24.46
CA GLU A 61 10.41 -37.41 -23.04
C GLU A 61 9.97 -35.97 -22.87
N VAL A 62 8.98 -35.75 -21.99
CA VAL A 62 8.42 -34.41 -21.72
C VAL A 62 8.89 -33.96 -20.34
N PRO A 63 9.55 -32.77 -20.21
CA PRO A 63 9.89 -32.22 -18.92
C PRO A 63 8.66 -32.12 -18.03
N LEU A 64 8.79 -32.51 -16.78
CA LEU A 64 7.73 -32.53 -15.78
C LEU A 64 8.24 -32.01 -14.43
N ALA A 65 7.49 -31.12 -13.82
CA ALA A 65 7.62 -30.76 -12.42
C ALA A 65 6.24 -30.83 -11.76
N GLY A 66 6.18 -31.24 -10.50
CA GLY A 66 4.91 -31.41 -9.81
C GLY A 66 4.96 -30.90 -8.37
N VAL A 67 3.83 -30.39 -7.90
CA VAL A 67 3.62 -29.94 -6.51
C VAL A 67 2.43 -30.68 -5.91
N PRO A 68 2.54 -31.15 -4.66
CA PRO A 68 1.39 -31.75 -3.98
C PRO A 68 0.25 -30.74 -3.82
N VAL A 69 -0.99 -31.15 -4.06
CA VAL A 69 -2.17 -30.28 -3.94
C VAL A 69 -2.26 -29.64 -2.56
N LYS A 70 -1.97 -30.37 -1.50
CA LYS A 70 -1.99 -29.85 -0.12
C LYS A 70 -0.96 -28.75 0.15
N ALA A 71 0.11 -28.69 -0.65
CA ALA A 71 1.17 -27.69 -0.55
C ALA A 71 1.12 -26.65 -1.68
N ALA A 72 0.14 -26.74 -2.58
CA ALA A 72 0.08 -25.89 -3.79
C ALA A 72 0.04 -24.39 -3.47
N GLY A 73 -0.61 -23.98 -2.38
CA GLY A 73 -0.70 -22.58 -1.96
C GLY A 73 0.67 -21.92 -1.76
N GLU A 74 1.63 -22.61 -1.13
CA GLU A 74 2.97 -22.08 -0.92
C GLU A 74 3.72 -21.87 -2.25
N TYR A 75 3.65 -22.86 -3.14
CA TYR A 75 4.30 -22.78 -4.44
C TYR A 75 3.65 -21.73 -5.35
N LEU A 76 2.32 -21.65 -5.33
CA LEU A 76 1.55 -20.61 -6.00
C LEU A 76 2.00 -19.22 -5.54
N ARG A 77 2.09 -19.00 -4.23
CA ARG A 77 2.57 -17.75 -3.65
C ARG A 77 3.93 -17.36 -4.21
N ARG A 78 4.90 -18.28 -4.21
CA ARG A 78 6.25 -18.00 -4.69
C ARG A 78 6.27 -17.64 -6.18
N LEU A 79 5.50 -18.31 -7.03
CA LEU A 79 5.40 -17.98 -8.46
C LEU A 79 4.78 -16.58 -8.67
N VAL A 80 3.66 -16.30 -7.99
CA VAL A 80 2.97 -15.01 -8.11
C VAL A 80 3.86 -13.85 -7.59
N GLN A 81 4.60 -14.08 -6.50
CA GLN A 81 5.56 -13.08 -5.99
C GLN A 81 6.71 -12.79 -6.97
N HIS A 82 7.09 -13.76 -7.82
CA HIS A 82 8.05 -13.55 -8.91
C HIS A 82 7.40 -13.02 -10.20
N GLY A 83 6.16 -12.53 -10.13
CA GLY A 83 5.47 -11.91 -11.26
C GLY A 83 4.88 -12.87 -12.26
N PHE A 84 4.77 -14.17 -11.96
CA PHE A 84 4.14 -15.13 -12.86
C PHE A 84 2.63 -15.20 -12.67
N ARG A 85 1.92 -15.46 -13.77
CA ARG A 85 0.51 -15.88 -13.74
C ARG A 85 0.44 -17.37 -13.61
N VAL A 86 -0.53 -17.87 -12.85
CA VAL A 86 -0.73 -19.31 -12.64
C VAL A 86 -2.19 -19.67 -12.87
N SER A 87 -2.46 -20.52 -13.85
CA SER A 87 -3.81 -21.03 -14.13
C SER A 87 -4.02 -22.37 -13.41
N ILE A 88 -5.03 -22.45 -12.56
CA ILE A 88 -5.36 -23.66 -11.80
C ILE A 88 -6.39 -24.45 -12.59
N CYS A 89 -5.99 -25.64 -13.02
CA CYS A 89 -6.79 -26.56 -13.82
C CYS A 89 -7.21 -27.75 -12.96
N GLU A 90 -8.51 -27.82 -12.66
CA GLU A 90 -9.12 -28.85 -11.82
C GLU A 90 -9.90 -29.89 -12.62
N GLN A 91 -10.10 -31.05 -11.99
CA GLN A 91 -10.97 -32.10 -12.51
C GLN A 91 -12.43 -31.68 -12.24
N THR A 92 -13.22 -31.52 -13.30
CA THR A 92 -14.62 -31.14 -13.22
C THR A 92 -15.58 -32.34 -13.26
N GLU A 93 -15.04 -33.56 -13.35
CA GLU A 93 -15.78 -34.82 -13.43
C GLU A 93 -15.20 -35.80 -12.40
N ASP A 94 -16.08 -36.54 -11.71
CA ASP A 94 -15.63 -37.61 -10.78
C ASP A 94 -14.92 -38.74 -11.53
N PRO A 95 -13.68 -39.06 -11.21
CA PRO A 95 -12.92 -40.13 -11.85
C PRO A 95 -13.64 -41.50 -11.87
N ARG A 96 -14.52 -41.74 -10.89
CA ARG A 96 -15.28 -43.03 -10.78
C ARG A 96 -16.36 -43.17 -11.84
N PHE A 97 -16.86 -42.08 -12.42
CA PHE A 97 -17.94 -42.06 -13.42
C PHE A 97 -17.44 -41.66 -14.82
N ALA A 98 -16.17 -41.26 -14.96
CA ALA A 98 -15.61 -40.82 -16.22
C ALA A 98 -15.52 -41.96 -17.24
N LYS A 99 -16.15 -41.78 -18.41
CA LYS A 99 -16.02 -42.68 -19.59
C LYS A 99 -14.77 -42.27 -20.40
N GLY A 100 -13.58 -42.57 -19.88
CA GLY A 100 -12.33 -42.18 -20.55
C GLY A 100 -11.43 -41.30 -19.69
N ILE A 101 -10.92 -40.19 -20.28
CA ILE A 101 -10.07 -39.26 -19.54
C ILE A 101 -10.97 -38.29 -18.80
N VAL A 102 -10.73 -38.13 -17.50
CA VAL A 102 -11.41 -37.16 -16.64
C VAL A 102 -11.31 -35.75 -17.26
N LYS A 103 -12.43 -35.07 -17.42
CA LYS A 103 -12.50 -33.71 -17.94
C LYS A 103 -11.84 -32.75 -16.94
N ARG A 104 -11.06 -31.82 -17.48
CA ARG A 104 -10.38 -30.76 -16.70
C ARG A 104 -10.66 -29.39 -17.33
N GLU A 105 -10.82 -28.41 -16.47
CA GLU A 105 -11.04 -27.03 -16.87
C GLU A 105 -10.24 -26.09 -15.96
N VAL A 106 -9.83 -24.94 -16.49
CA VAL A 106 -9.25 -23.87 -15.67
C VAL A 106 -10.39 -23.24 -14.87
N ILE A 107 -10.28 -23.34 -13.55
CA ILE A 107 -11.25 -22.77 -12.62
C ILE A 107 -10.90 -21.34 -12.23
N GLU A 108 -9.63 -20.99 -12.26
CA GLU A 108 -9.13 -19.64 -12.02
C GLU A 108 -7.72 -19.46 -12.58
N THR A 109 -7.38 -18.20 -12.83
CA THR A 109 -6.01 -17.75 -13.07
C THR A 109 -5.64 -16.72 -12.02
N VAL A 110 -4.59 -17.01 -11.24
CA VAL A 110 -4.08 -16.15 -10.18
C VAL A 110 -2.96 -15.30 -10.75
N THR A 111 -3.05 -13.99 -10.52
CA THR A 111 -2.03 -12.99 -10.92
C THR A 111 -1.64 -12.14 -9.72
N PRO A 112 -0.53 -11.37 -9.80
CA PRO A 112 -0.15 -10.46 -8.70
C PRO A 112 -1.26 -9.50 -8.27
N GLY A 113 -2.08 -8.99 -9.22
CA GLY A 113 -3.19 -8.07 -8.96
C GLY A 113 -4.52 -8.75 -8.63
N ALA A 114 -4.67 -10.05 -8.94
CA ALA A 114 -5.92 -10.79 -8.77
C ALA A 114 -5.70 -12.06 -7.92
N ALA A 115 -5.60 -11.87 -6.61
CA ALA A 115 -5.40 -12.94 -5.64
C ALA A 115 -6.46 -12.88 -4.53
N TYR A 116 -6.90 -14.06 -4.05
CA TYR A 116 -7.83 -14.21 -2.92
C TYR A 116 -7.21 -14.88 -1.71
N ALA A 117 -6.17 -15.69 -1.91
CA ALA A 117 -5.59 -16.50 -0.84
C ALA A 117 -4.86 -15.59 0.16
N ASP A 118 -5.14 -15.76 1.45
CA ASP A 118 -4.53 -14.96 2.52
C ASP A 118 -3.00 -15.02 2.51
N ASP A 119 -2.44 -16.15 2.09
CA ASP A 119 -0.99 -16.33 1.96
C ASP A 119 -0.36 -15.42 0.89
N LEU A 120 -1.15 -14.93 -0.07
CA LEU A 120 -0.74 -14.02 -1.14
C LEU A 120 -0.94 -12.55 -0.76
N LEU A 121 -1.74 -12.27 0.27
CA LEU A 121 -2.20 -10.94 0.61
C LEU A 121 -1.56 -10.44 1.91
N ASP A 122 -1.17 -9.17 1.91
CA ASP A 122 -0.90 -8.45 3.14
C ASP A 122 -2.23 -8.03 3.76
N GLN A 123 -2.44 -8.35 5.04
CA GLN A 123 -3.70 -8.03 5.73
C GLN A 123 -3.89 -6.52 5.91
N THR A 124 -2.78 -5.78 5.99
CA THR A 124 -2.77 -4.33 6.23
C THR A 124 -2.74 -3.49 4.97
N ARG A 125 -2.70 -4.14 3.79
CA ARG A 125 -2.62 -3.46 2.49
C ARG A 125 -3.69 -3.99 1.54
N ASN A 126 -4.19 -3.10 0.67
CA ASN A 126 -4.99 -3.50 -0.48
C ASN A 126 -4.10 -4.12 -1.55
N ASN A 127 -4.68 -5.02 -2.34
CA ASN A 127 -4.03 -5.65 -3.49
C ASN A 127 -4.66 -5.15 -4.79
N TYR A 128 -4.22 -3.98 -5.25
CA TYR A 128 -4.86 -3.34 -6.40
C TYR A 128 -4.40 -3.90 -7.73
N LEU A 129 -5.42 -4.18 -8.57
CA LEU A 129 -5.36 -4.33 -10.02
C LEU A 129 -5.95 -3.07 -10.64
N CYS A 130 -5.19 -2.36 -11.47
CA CYS A 130 -5.65 -1.13 -12.11
C CYS A 130 -5.71 -1.27 -13.63
N ALA A 131 -6.67 -0.60 -14.28
CA ALA A 131 -6.71 -0.42 -15.72
C ALA A 131 -6.57 1.07 -16.05
N LEU A 132 -5.75 1.38 -17.05
CA LEU A 132 -5.49 2.73 -17.54
C LEU A 132 -5.97 2.87 -18.98
N ASN A 133 -6.74 3.92 -19.24
CA ASN A 133 -7.19 4.28 -20.59
C ASN A 133 -6.85 5.75 -20.86
N ARG A 134 -6.31 6.06 -22.03
CA ARG A 134 -5.86 7.40 -22.39
C ARG A 134 -6.62 7.96 -23.58
N ALA A 135 -7.13 9.17 -23.44
CA ALA A 135 -7.72 9.95 -24.53
C ALA A 135 -7.10 11.36 -24.53
N GLY A 136 -6.05 11.55 -25.31
CA GLY A 136 -5.26 12.79 -25.33
C GLY A 136 -4.58 13.06 -23.99
N GLU A 137 -4.88 14.19 -23.35
CA GLU A 137 -4.35 14.56 -22.04
C GLU A 137 -5.21 14.04 -20.87
N THR A 138 -6.34 13.40 -21.17
CA THR A 138 -7.24 12.85 -20.16
C THR A 138 -6.94 11.36 -19.97
N ILE A 139 -6.82 10.93 -18.73
CA ILE A 139 -6.61 9.53 -18.37
C ILE A 139 -7.75 9.07 -17.47
N GLY A 140 -8.39 7.98 -17.88
CA GLY A 140 -9.34 7.21 -17.08
C GLY A 140 -8.63 6.09 -16.34
N ILE A 141 -8.87 5.99 -15.07
CA ILE A 141 -8.27 4.96 -14.21
C ILE A 141 -9.39 4.19 -13.53
N ALA A 142 -9.30 2.87 -13.55
CA ALA A 142 -10.14 1.97 -12.77
C ALA A 142 -9.25 1.09 -11.91
N CYS A 143 -9.45 1.06 -10.60
CA CYS A 143 -8.70 0.22 -9.67
C CYS A 143 -9.67 -0.66 -8.88
N THR A 144 -9.30 -1.93 -8.69
CA THR A 144 -10.04 -2.87 -7.86
C THR A 144 -9.11 -3.64 -6.94
N ASP A 145 -9.57 -3.91 -5.74
CA ASP A 145 -9.02 -4.96 -4.88
C ASP A 145 -10.00 -6.13 -4.88
N LEU A 146 -9.61 -7.21 -5.56
CA LEU A 146 -10.47 -8.36 -5.73
C LEU A 146 -10.78 -9.08 -4.40
N SER A 147 -9.91 -8.96 -3.39
CA SER A 147 -10.10 -9.58 -2.08
C SER A 147 -11.19 -8.90 -1.24
N THR A 148 -11.37 -7.60 -1.41
CA THR A 148 -12.36 -6.79 -0.69
C THR A 148 -13.60 -6.50 -1.55
N GLY A 149 -13.47 -6.60 -2.86
CA GLY A 149 -14.48 -6.22 -3.83
C GLY A 149 -14.59 -4.71 -4.06
N GLU A 150 -13.62 -3.93 -3.59
CA GLU A 150 -13.55 -2.49 -3.84
C GLU A 150 -13.35 -2.21 -5.34
N LEU A 151 -14.10 -1.25 -5.88
CA LEU A 151 -13.96 -0.77 -7.25
C LEU A 151 -14.01 0.76 -7.26
N ARG A 152 -12.91 1.39 -7.64
CA ARG A 152 -12.78 2.84 -7.75
C ARG A 152 -12.52 3.24 -9.18
N LEU A 153 -13.06 4.39 -9.56
CA LEU A 153 -12.76 4.99 -10.87
C LEU A 153 -12.53 6.49 -10.72
N THR A 154 -11.63 7.01 -11.52
CA THR A 154 -11.33 8.44 -11.58
C THR A 154 -10.93 8.86 -12.99
N THR A 155 -11.24 10.09 -13.35
CA THR A 155 -10.79 10.74 -14.58
C THR A 155 -9.88 11.89 -14.20
N ILE A 156 -8.63 11.88 -14.67
CA ILE A 156 -7.58 12.83 -14.29
C ILE A 156 -6.89 13.41 -15.53
N GLN A 157 -6.08 14.45 -15.32
CA GLN A 157 -5.12 14.93 -16.32
C GLN A 157 -3.85 14.08 -16.29
N ALA A 158 -3.16 13.97 -17.40
CA ALA A 158 -1.92 13.17 -17.52
C ALA A 158 -0.84 13.60 -16.51
N ALA A 159 -0.80 14.88 -16.12
CA ALA A 159 0.14 15.40 -15.13
C ALA A 159 -0.06 14.82 -13.71
N ASP A 160 -1.27 14.35 -13.38
CA ASP A 160 -1.58 13.80 -12.05
C ASP A 160 -1.44 12.26 -11.99
N LEU A 161 -1.10 11.60 -13.11
CA LEU A 161 -1.04 10.14 -13.20
C LEU A 161 -0.10 9.53 -12.17
N ASP A 162 1.12 10.03 -12.08
CA ASP A 162 2.13 9.49 -11.15
C ASP A 162 1.66 9.56 -9.69
N ALA A 163 0.98 10.64 -9.29
CA ALA A 163 0.46 10.78 -7.95
C ALA A 163 -0.67 9.77 -7.65
N VAL A 164 -1.54 9.52 -8.63
CA VAL A 164 -2.65 8.56 -8.45
C VAL A 164 -2.13 7.13 -8.44
N ILE A 165 -1.24 6.75 -9.33
CA ILE A 165 -0.63 5.39 -9.33
C ILE A 165 0.19 5.18 -8.05
N ALA A 166 0.93 6.19 -7.62
CA ALA A 166 1.68 6.15 -6.38
C ALA A 166 0.78 5.93 -5.15
N ARG A 167 -0.46 6.44 -5.16
CA ARG A 167 -1.44 6.25 -4.08
C ARG A 167 -1.94 4.80 -4.02
N PHE A 168 -2.31 4.21 -5.16
CA PHE A 168 -2.83 2.84 -5.22
C PHE A 168 -1.74 1.77 -5.11
N THR A 169 -0.50 2.08 -5.53
CA THR A 169 0.59 1.10 -5.58
C THR A 169 0.15 -0.25 -6.17
N PRO A 170 -0.41 -0.26 -7.41
CA PRO A 170 -0.98 -1.46 -7.99
C PRO A 170 0.08 -2.56 -8.16
N ARG A 171 -0.33 -3.81 -7.95
CA ARG A 171 0.51 -4.98 -8.24
C ARG A 171 0.45 -5.37 -9.71
N GLU A 172 -0.63 -4.98 -10.39
CA GLU A 172 -0.81 -5.22 -11.81
C GLU A 172 -1.55 -4.05 -12.47
N ILE A 173 -1.13 -3.70 -13.68
CA ILE A 173 -1.75 -2.63 -14.49
C ILE A 173 -2.13 -3.19 -15.85
N ILE A 174 -3.36 -2.95 -16.27
CA ILE A 174 -3.88 -3.28 -17.60
C ILE A 174 -3.86 -2.02 -18.46
N VAL A 175 -3.33 -2.12 -19.67
CA VAL A 175 -3.26 -1.03 -20.64
C VAL A 175 -3.68 -1.50 -22.03
N ALA A 176 -4.20 -0.60 -22.87
CA ALA A 176 -4.42 -0.90 -24.27
C ALA A 176 -3.08 -0.98 -24.99
N SER A 177 -2.94 -1.97 -25.89
CA SER A 177 -1.74 -2.17 -26.71
C SER A 177 -1.39 -0.89 -27.46
N GLY A 178 -0.14 -0.47 -27.34
CA GLY A 178 0.39 0.73 -27.98
C GLY A 178 0.15 2.04 -27.23
N GLN A 179 -0.52 2.03 -26.08
CA GLN A 179 -0.60 3.19 -25.20
C GLN A 179 0.62 3.25 -24.27
N ASP A 180 1.27 4.41 -24.20
CA ASP A 180 2.39 4.66 -23.28
C ASP A 180 1.96 5.55 -22.12
N PHE A 181 2.20 5.09 -20.90
CA PHE A 181 1.98 5.81 -19.66
C PHE A 181 3.28 6.18 -18.93
N GLY A 182 4.41 6.03 -19.64
CA GLY A 182 5.72 6.48 -19.20
C GLY A 182 6.16 5.87 -17.87
N ARG A 183 6.39 6.74 -16.87
CA ARG A 183 6.93 6.36 -15.56
C ARG A 183 5.95 5.55 -14.72
N ALA A 184 4.66 5.78 -14.87
CA ALA A 184 3.63 5.12 -14.07
C ALA A 184 3.67 3.57 -14.18
N LEU A 185 4.17 3.04 -15.30
CA LEU A 185 4.34 1.59 -15.51
C LEU A 185 5.63 1.00 -14.93
N LYS A 186 6.54 1.83 -14.42
CA LYS A 186 7.88 1.37 -13.97
C LYS A 186 7.99 1.10 -12.47
N GLY A 187 6.94 1.39 -11.70
CA GLY A 187 6.95 1.26 -10.25
C GLY A 187 7.82 2.27 -9.50
N PRO A 188 7.82 2.22 -8.17
CA PRO A 188 8.64 3.06 -7.31
C PRO A 188 10.14 2.83 -7.53
N ILE A 189 10.95 3.84 -7.20
CA ILE A 189 12.42 3.75 -7.34
C ILE A 189 12.96 2.69 -6.38
N GLY A 190 13.61 1.65 -6.93
CA GLY A 190 14.26 0.58 -6.18
C GLY A 190 13.37 -0.64 -5.89
N GLU A 191 12.12 -0.64 -6.35
CA GLU A 191 11.23 -1.79 -6.32
C GLU A 191 10.96 -2.34 -7.73
N GLU A 192 10.59 -3.61 -7.82
CA GLU A 192 10.04 -4.16 -9.06
C GLU A 192 8.71 -3.47 -9.37
N GLY A 193 8.55 -3.00 -10.62
CA GLY A 193 7.32 -2.35 -11.06
C GLY A 193 6.11 -3.29 -11.04
N PRO A 194 4.90 -2.75 -11.20
CA PRO A 194 3.71 -3.56 -11.34
C PRO A 194 3.81 -4.44 -12.60
N MET A 195 3.21 -5.61 -12.55
CA MET A 195 3.04 -6.42 -13.75
C MET A 195 2.18 -5.66 -14.76
N VAL A 196 2.66 -5.49 -15.98
CA VAL A 196 1.90 -4.80 -17.04
C VAL A 196 1.27 -5.82 -17.98
N THR A 197 -0.04 -5.68 -18.18
CA THR A 197 -0.83 -6.54 -19.05
C THR A 197 -1.38 -5.72 -20.21
N GLU A 198 -0.91 -5.99 -21.42
CA GLU A 198 -1.45 -5.36 -22.60
C GLU A 198 -2.72 -6.08 -23.07
N ARG A 199 -3.73 -5.29 -23.49
CA ARG A 199 -5.03 -5.78 -23.98
C ARG A 199 -5.38 -5.06 -25.29
N GLU A 200 -6.32 -5.64 -26.01
CA GLU A 200 -6.80 -5.06 -27.26
C GLU A 200 -7.50 -3.71 -27.02
N GLY A 201 -7.23 -2.72 -27.89
CA GLY A 201 -7.74 -1.35 -27.70
C GLY A 201 -9.27 -1.25 -27.65
N TRP A 202 -10.01 -2.13 -28.34
CA TRP A 202 -11.47 -2.15 -28.33
C TRP A 202 -12.08 -2.52 -26.97
N GLU A 203 -11.33 -3.18 -26.10
CA GLU A 203 -11.76 -3.52 -24.75
C GLU A 203 -11.95 -2.28 -23.86
N PHE A 204 -11.26 -1.19 -24.22
CA PHE A 204 -11.33 0.11 -23.56
C PHE A 204 -12.35 1.06 -24.19
N ASP A 205 -13.16 0.60 -25.15
CA ASP A 205 -14.20 1.42 -25.76
C ASP A 205 -15.28 1.79 -24.74
N PRO A 206 -15.54 3.09 -24.50
CA PRO A 206 -16.51 3.52 -23.50
C PRO A 206 -17.96 3.06 -23.76
N ALA A 207 -18.34 2.91 -25.03
CA ALA A 207 -19.70 2.47 -25.37
C ALA A 207 -19.90 0.99 -25.02
N VAL A 208 -18.92 0.14 -25.40
CA VAL A 208 -18.92 -1.29 -25.05
C VAL A 208 -18.85 -1.47 -23.54
N ALA A 209 -17.99 -0.69 -22.87
CA ALA A 209 -17.84 -0.73 -21.42
C ALA A 209 -19.11 -0.33 -20.70
N ARG A 210 -19.86 0.68 -21.18
CA ARG A 210 -21.11 1.13 -20.59
C ARG A 210 -22.14 -0.02 -20.53
N ASP A 211 -22.34 -0.72 -21.64
CA ASP A 211 -23.29 -1.85 -21.69
C ASP A 211 -22.87 -2.97 -20.72
N GLN A 212 -21.58 -3.27 -20.64
CA GLN A 212 -21.05 -4.26 -19.70
C GLN A 212 -21.28 -3.89 -18.22
N LEU A 213 -21.13 -2.61 -17.87
CA LEU A 213 -21.37 -2.14 -16.51
C LEU A 213 -22.85 -2.22 -16.16
N LEU A 214 -23.75 -1.80 -17.08
CA LEU A 214 -25.20 -1.88 -16.89
C LEU A 214 -25.62 -3.33 -16.63
N GLU A 215 -25.11 -4.28 -17.41
CA GLU A 215 -25.36 -5.69 -17.26
C GLU A 215 -24.79 -6.25 -15.93
N HIS A 216 -23.51 -5.96 -15.64
CA HIS A 216 -22.82 -6.49 -14.46
C HIS A 216 -23.47 -6.04 -13.15
N PHE A 217 -23.82 -4.76 -13.05
CA PHE A 217 -24.45 -4.19 -11.84
C PHE A 217 -25.97 -4.26 -11.86
N ARG A 218 -26.56 -4.74 -12.95
CA ARG A 218 -28.03 -4.86 -13.15
C ARG A 218 -28.77 -3.54 -12.89
N VAL A 219 -28.26 -2.46 -13.49
CA VAL A 219 -28.83 -1.12 -13.41
C VAL A 219 -29.20 -0.59 -14.80
N ASN A 220 -30.16 0.33 -14.86
CA ASN A 220 -30.60 0.94 -16.11
C ASN A 220 -29.80 2.19 -16.49
N SER A 221 -29.05 2.77 -15.55
CA SER A 221 -28.22 3.96 -15.76
C SER A 221 -27.00 3.95 -14.84
N LEU A 222 -25.87 4.46 -15.33
CA LEU A 222 -24.63 4.64 -14.55
C LEU A 222 -24.65 5.90 -13.67
N GLU A 223 -25.57 6.83 -13.91
CA GLU A 223 -25.75 8.04 -13.10
C GLU A 223 -26.07 7.71 -11.64
N ALA A 224 -26.73 6.56 -11.39
CA ALA A 224 -26.97 6.04 -10.05
C ALA A 224 -25.69 5.81 -9.23
N PHE A 225 -24.52 5.72 -9.90
CA PHE A 225 -23.20 5.61 -9.30
C PHE A 225 -22.43 6.94 -9.31
N GLY A 226 -23.06 8.03 -9.76
CA GLY A 226 -22.40 9.33 -9.94
C GLY A 226 -21.45 9.38 -11.15
N ILE A 227 -21.58 8.43 -12.08
CA ILE A 227 -20.81 8.38 -13.33
C ILE A 227 -21.51 9.29 -14.35
N GLU A 228 -20.78 10.26 -14.87
CA GLU A 228 -21.25 11.25 -15.83
C GLU A 228 -20.55 11.07 -17.20
N ASP A 229 -20.99 11.78 -18.23
CA ASP A 229 -20.37 11.70 -19.57
C ASP A 229 -18.88 12.07 -19.60
N ARG A 230 -18.44 12.96 -18.72
CA ARG A 230 -17.02 13.31 -18.53
C ARG A 230 -16.16 12.13 -18.06
N ASP A 231 -16.77 11.07 -17.52
CA ASP A 231 -16.07 9.89 -17.02
C ASP A 231 -15.93 8.80 -18.08
N ALA A 232 -16.33 9.07 -19.33
CA ALA A 232 -16.32 8.09 -20.42
C ALA A 232 -14.98 7.36 -20.55
N VAL A 233 -13.85 8.07 -20.39
CA VAL A 233 -12.50 7.46 -20.48
C VAL A 233 -12.27 6.48 -19.33
N ALA A 234 -12.71 6.81 -18.11
CA ALA A 234 -12.63 5.92 -16.96
C ALA A 234 -13.61 4.74 -17.07
N VAL A 235 -14.80 4.96 -17.66
CA VAL A 235 -15.75 3.89 -17.98
C VAL A 235 -15.12 2.85 -18.90
N GLY A 236 -14.37 3.28 -19.93
CA GLY A 236 -13.60 2.38 -20.78
C GLY A 236 -12.57 1.55 -20.01
N ALA A 237 -11.86 2.16 -19.05
CA ALA A 237 -10.93 1.44 -18.19
C ALA A 237 -11.64 0.39 -17.32
N VAL A 238 -12.82 0.72 -16.73
CA VAL A 238 -13.62 -0.25 -15.96
C VAL A 238 -14.08 -1.41 -16.83
N GLY A 239 -14.48 -1.16 -18.07
CA GLY A 239 -14.91 -2.21 -19.02
C GLY A 239 -13.80 -3.22 -19.28
N ALA A 240 -12.60 -2.75 -19.60
CA ALA A 240 -11.42 -3.60 -19.79
C ALA A 240 -11.08 -4.39 -18.50
N LEU A 241 -11.15 -3.75 -17.34
CA LEU A 241 -10.94 -4.38 -16.03
C LEU A 241 -11.94 -5.52 -15.78
N LEU A 242 -13.23 -5.29 -15.97
CA LEU A 242 -14.28 -6.30 -15.76
C LEU A 242 -14.14 -7.48 -16.72
N ARG A 243 -13.77 -7.22 -17.97
CA ARG A 243 -13.51 -8.27 -18.96
C ARG A 243 -12.33 -9.14 -18.52
N TYR A 244 -11.25 -8.52 -18.14
CA TYR A 244 -10.07 -9.23 -17.65
C TYR A 244 -10.38 -10.08 -16.42
N LEU A 245 -11.12 -9.53 -15.45
CA LEU A 245 -11.56 -10.27 -14.26
C LEU A 245 -12.44 -11.50 -14.62
N ARG A 246 -13.31 -11.38 -15.62
CA ARG A 246 -14.12 -12.53 -16.10
C ARG A 246 -13.25 -13.65 -16.69
N GLU A 247 -12.15 -13.30 -17.35
CA GLU A 247 -11.20 -14.29 -17.87
C GLU A 247 -10.40 -14.96 -16.74
N LEU A 248 -9.99 -14.18 -15.73
CA LEU A 248 -9.26 -14.72 -14.57
C LEU A 248 -10.14 -15.56 -13.66
N GLN A 249 -11.44 -15.19 -13.54
CA GLN A 249 -12.41 -15.78 -12.64
C GLN A 249 -13.67 -16.21 -13.41
N PRO A 250 -13.66 -17.39 -14.06
CA PRO A 250 -14.81 -17.88 -14.85
C PRO A 250 -16.09 -18.04 -14.02
N ALA A 251 -15.96 -18.30 -12.70
CA ALA A 251 -17.09 -18.37 -11.77
C ALA A 251 -17.74 -16.99 -11.51
N GLY A 252 -17.12 -15.90 -11.97
CA GLY A 252 -17.59 -14.53 -11.78
C GLY A 252 -17.07 -13.89 -10.49
N THR A 253 -17.38 -12.60 -10.33
CA THR A 253 -16.98 -11.76 -9.19
C THR A 253 -18.20 -11.09 -8.53
N PRO A 254 -19.12 -11.84 -7.90
CA PRO A 254 -20.38 -11.31 -7.38
C PRO A 254 -20.21 -10.33 -6.22
N HIS A 255 -19.06 -10.36 -5.55
CA HIS A 255 -18.69 -9.49 -4.42
C HIS A 255 -18.13 -8.14 -4.88
N LEU A 256 -17.88 -7.95 -6.18
CA LEU A 256 -17.40 -6.66 -6.67
C LEU A 256 -18.41 -5.56 -6.37
N GLY A 257 -17.99 -4.57 -5.58
CA GLY A 257 -18.81 -3.46 -5.10
C GLY A 257 -19.23 -2.52 -6.22
N ARG A 258 -20.13 -1.59 -5.87
CA ARG A 258 -20.52 -0.51 -6.79
C ARG A 258 -19.33 0.38 -7.08
N PRO A 259 -19.18 0.88 -8.32
CA PRO A 259 -18.12 1.80 -8.67
C PRO A 259 -18.17 3.06 -7.79
N GLN A 260 -17.07 3.38 -7.15
CA GLN A 260 -16.88 4.62 -6.39
C GLN A 260 -16.16 5.62 -7.28
N VAL A 261 -16.84 6.71 -7.63
CA VAL A 261 -16.29 7.76 -8.47
C VAL A 261 -15.51 8.74 -7.61
N GLU A 262 -14.21 8.79 -7.81
CA GLU A 262 -13.36 9.78 -7.17
C GLU A 262 -13.23 11.01 -8.07
N ARG A 263 -13.61 12.18 -7.53
CA ARG A 263 -13.52 13.44 -8.26
C ARG A 263 -12.19 14.14 -8.00
N PRO A 264 -11.53 14.71 -9.03
CA PRO A 264 -10.40 15.60 -8.84
C PRO A 264 -10.77 16.73 -7.87
N GLY A 265 -9.87 17.05 -6.94
CA GLY A 265 -10.11 18.07 -5.90
C GLY A 265 -10.81 17.57 -4.63
N GLY A 266 -11.15 16.30 -4.52
CA GLY A 266 -11.63 15.70 -3.26
C GLY A 266 -10.50 15.36 -2.30
N VAL A 267 -9.36 14.94 -2.82
CA VAL A 267 -8.16 14.58 -2.06
C VAL A 267 -6.93 15.32 -2.56
N MET A 268 -5.98 15.55 -1.67
CA MET A 268 -4.70 16.17 -1.99
C MET A 268 -3.80 15.15 -2.71
N PRO A 269 -3.39 15.40 -3.96
CA PRO A 269 -2.46 14.52 -4.64
C PRO A 269 -1.07 14.61 -3.99
N LEU A 270 -0.49 13.46 -3.68
CA LEU A 270 0.87 13.32 -3.15
C LEU A 270 1.71 12.59 -4.18
N ASP A 271 2.70 13.27 -4.75
CA ASP A 271 3.65 12.63 -5.65
C ASP A 271 4.55 11.62 -4.92
N GLU A 272 5.20 10.75 -5.67
CA GLU A 272 6.10 9.72 -5.13
C GLU A 272 7.21 10.34 -4.27
N MET A 273 7.75 11.48 -4.70
CA MET A 273 8.84 12.15 -4.01
C MET A 273 8.38 12.71 -2.66
N THR A 274 7.25 13.36 -2.61
CA THR A 274 6.67 13.88 -1.35
C THR A 274 6.39 12.75 -0.36
N ARG A 275 5.81 11.64 -0.81
CA ARG A 275 5.57 10.47 0.05
C ARG A 275 6.87 9.89 0.60
N ARG A 276 7.89 9.75 -0.24
CA ARG A 276 9.20 9.21 0.11
C ARG A 276 9.98 10.17 1.03
N ASN A 277 10.02 11.46 0.70
CA ASN A 277 10.74 12.47 1.47
C ASN A 277 10.16 12.65 2.88
N LEU A 278 8.86 12.51 3.04
CA LEU A 278 8.17 12.54 4.33
C LEU A 278 8.13 11.18 5.03
N GLU A 279 8.64 10.11 4.40
CA GLU A 279 8.63 8.75 4.92
C GLU A 279 7.24 8.35 5.47
N LEU A 280 6.21 8.50 4.61
CA LEU A 280 4.82 8.30 5.05
C LEU A 280 4.52 6.85 5.38
N VAL A 281 4.85 5.94 4.47
CA VAL A 281 4.50 4.50 4.54
C VAL A 281 5.71 3.59 4.35
N ASP A 282 6.78 4.09 3.72
CA ASP A 282 8.01 3.36 3.45
C ASP A 282 9.21 4.20 3.92
N SER A 283 10.16 3.57 4.64
CA SER A 283 11.36 4.24 5.14
C SER A 283 12.45 4.25 4.06
N MET A 284 13.15 5.37 3.91
CA MET A 284 14.32 5.47 3.01
C MET A 284 15.49 4.57 3.43
N ARG A 285 15.54 4.17 4.70
CA ARG A 285 16.59 3.29 5.27
C ARG A 285 16.22 1.82 5.28
N GLY A 286 15.01 1.45 4.81
CA GLY A 286 14.52 0.08 4.88
C GLY A 286 14.13 -0.39 6.29
N GLU A 287 14.13 0.49 7.28
CA GLU A 287 13.72 0.18 8.65
C GLU A 287 12.20 0.25 8.77
N ALA A 288 11.57 -0.80 9.26
CA ALA A 288 10.11 -0.84 9.42
C ALA A 288 9.56 0.23 10.40
N SER A 289 10.40 0.79 11.29
CA SER A 289 10.00 1.67 12.40
C SER A 289 10.08 3.16 12.11
N GLY A 290 10.58 3.58 10.95
CA GLY A 290 10.92 4.99 10.65
C GLY A 290 9.85 5.79 9.90
N THR A 291 8.59 5.33 9.82
CA THR A 291 7.56 5.97 9.00
C THR A 291 6.44 6.62 9.83
N LEU A 292 5.72 7.58 9.21
CA LEU A 292 4.54 8.17 9.86
C LEU A 292 3.46 7.11 10.12
N LEU A 293 3.25 6.18 9.18
CA LEU A 293 2.32 5.07 9.37
C LEU A 293 2.62 4.29 10.65
N THR A 294 3.88 3.93 10.91
CA THR A 294 4.28 3.19 12.13
C THR A 294 4.02 3.97 13.43
N VAL A 295 4.07 5.31 13.35
CA VAL A 295 3.72 6.16 14.49
C VAL A 295 2.23 6.14 14.74
N LEU A 296 1.42 6.26 13.68
CA LEU A 296 -0.02 6.42 13.77
C LEU A 296 -0.75 5.08 13.94
N ASP A 297 -0.23 3.99 13.37
CA ASP A 297 -0.96 2.72 13.33
C ASP A 297 -1.06 2.07 14.72
N ARG A 298 -2.25 2.13 15.27
CA ARG A 298 -2.74 1.48 16.49
C ARG A 298 -4.10 0.84 16.22
N THR A 299 -4.38 0.58 14.93
CA THR A 299 -5.60 -0.12 14.53
C THR A 299 -5.62 -1.55 15.07
N LEU A 300 -6.81 -2.07 15.27
CA LEU A 300 -7.04 -3.42 15.83
C LEU A 300 -7.61 -4.37 14.78
N THR A 301 -8.16 -3.83 13.71
CA THR A 301 -8.73 -4.61 12.61
C THR A 301 -7.91 -4.47 11.33
N PRO A 302 -7.81 -5.53 10.51
CA PRO A 302 -7.15 -5.43 9.21
C PRO A 302 -7.79 -4.37 8.28
N MET A 303 -9.12 -4.23 8.34
CA MET A 303 -9.88 -3.22 7.59
C MET A 303 -9.50 -1.81 8.01
N GLY A 304 -9.35 -1.56 9.32
CA GLY A 304 -8.88 -0.30 9.87
C GLY A 304 -7.47 0.04 9.42
N ALA A 305 -6.55 -0.93 9.42
CA ALA A 305 -5.17 -0.75 8.96
C ALA A 305 -5.12 -0.35 7.47
N ARG A 306 -5.91 -1.01 6.61
CA ARG A 306 -6.04 -0.65 5.18
C ARG A 306 -6.59 0.76 5.00
N LEU A 307 -7.63 1.10 5.75
CA LEU A 307 -8.26 2.42 5.68
C LEU A 307 -7.33 3.52 6.17
N LEU A 308 -6.60 3.32 7.27
CA LEU A 308 -5.59 4.25 7.78
C LEU A 308 -4.51 4.54 6.73
N ARG A 309 -3.98 3.49 6.10
CA ARG A 309 -3.01 3.63 5.01
C ARG A 309 -3.61 4.41 3.84
N HIS A 310 -4.85 4.13 3.47
CA HIS A 310 -5.55 4.87 2.41
C HIS A 310 -5.71 6.35 2.77
N TRP A 311 -6.16 6.69 3.98
CA TRP A 311 -6.31 8.07 4.42
C TRP A 311 -4.99 8.83 4.43
N LEU A 312 -3.91 8.16 4.84
CA LEU A 312 -2.57 8.75 4.85
C LEU A 312 -2.07 9.10 3.44
N LEU A 313 -2.40 8.27 2.44
CA LEU A 313 -2.02 8.49 1.04
C LEU A 313 -3.01 9.36 0.26
N ALA A 314 -4.18 9.66 0.83
CA ALA A 314 -5.25 10.44 0.24
C ALA A 314 -5.81 11.47 1.23
N PRO A 315 -4.99 12.48 1.68
CA PRO A 315 -5.47 13.51 2.60
C PRO A 315 -6.59 14.32 1.96
N LEU A 316 -7.57 14.71 2.77
CA LEU A 316 -8.73 15.46 2.30
C LEU A 316 -8.39 16.93 2.03
N ILE A 317 -9.14 17.53 1.07
CA ILE A 317 -9.10 18.99 0.80
C ILE A 317 -10.38 19.65 1.32
N SER A 318 -11.46 18.91 1.50
CA SER A 318 -12.72 19.43 2.04
C SER A 318 -12.60 19.67 3.54
N ARG A 319 -12.59 20.92 3.95
CA ARG A 319 -12.59 21.32 5.36
C ARG A 319 -13.71 20.65 6.14
N ALA A 320 -14.92 20.59 5.57
CA ALA A 320 -16.07 19.99 6.25
C ALA A 320 -15.87 18.49 6.54
N GLU A 321 -15.26 17.75 5.61
CA GLU A 321 -14.98 16.32 5.80
C GLU A 321 -13.84 16.09 6.79
N ILE A 322 -12.81 16.95 6.78
CA ILE A 322 -11.72 16.89 7.76
C ILE A 322 -12.26 17.17 9.17
N GLU A 323 -13.10 18.21 9.34
CA GLU A 323 -13.73 18.53 10.62
C GLU A 323 -14.60 17.37 11.14
N GLN A 324 -15.32 16.66 10.26
CA GLN A 324 -16.08 15.46 10.65
C GLN A 324 -15.18 14.36 11.24
N ARG A 325 -13.99 14.14 10.68
CA ARG A 325 -13.02 13.20 11.22
C ARG A 325 -12.48 13.69 12.57
N LEU A 326 -12.08 14.96 12.66
CA LEU A 326 -11.61 15.58 13.90
C LEU A 326 -12.66 15.55 15.02
N ASP A 327 -13.93 15.77 14.68
CA ASP A 327 -15.04 15.63 15.63
C ASP A 327 -15.19 14.18 16.13
N GLY A 328 -15.02 13.20 15.22
CA GLY A 328 -15.00 11.78 15.57
C GLY A 328 -13.88 11.45 16.56
N VAL A 329 -12.66 11.93 16.31
CA VAL A 329 -11.51 11.75 17.19
C VAL A 329 -11.77 12.43 18.55
N SER A 330 -12.33 13.65 18.55
CA SER A 330 -12.67 14.40 19.78
C SER A 330 -13.71 13.64 20.62
N SER A 331 -14.71 13.03 19.98
CA SER A 331 -15.76 12.25 20.67
C SER A 331 -15.21 10.99 21.33
N LEU A 332 -14.07 10.48 20.87
CA LEU A 332 -13.35 9.31 21.40
C LEU A 332 -12.16 9.70 22.29
N SER A 333 -12.03 10.98 22.67
CA SER A 333 -10.94 11.43 23.56
C SER A 333 -11.12 10.98 25.01
N ASP A 334 -12.37 10.69 25.45
CA ASP A 334 -12.62 10.10 26.75
C ASP A 334 -12.04 8.69 26.85
N LEU A 335 -11.26 8.43 27.91
CA LEU A 335 -10.52 7.19 28.10
C LEU A 335 -11.46 5.97 28.13
N LEU A 336 -12.52 6.04 28.94
CA LEU A 336 -13.41 4.89 29.17
C LEU A 336 -14.19 4.52 27.90
N SER A 337 -14.68 5.51 27.19
CA SER A 337 -15.39 5.31 25.91
C SER A 337 -14.48 4.72 24.84
N ARG A 338 -13.24 5.23 24.76
CA ARG A 338 -12.23 4.74 23.81
C ARG A 338 -11.80 3.33 24.12
N GLU A 339 -11.47 3.01 25.38
CA GLU A 339 -11.07 1.66 25.80
C GLU A 339 -12.18 0.64 25.53
N ALA A 340 -13.42 0.94 25.88
CA ALA A 340 -14.56 0.05 25.63
C ALA A 340 -14.76 -0.25 24.13
N LEU A 341 -14.63 0.77 23.28
CA LEU A 341 -14.71 0.59 21.82
C LEU A 341 -13.54 -0.27 21.30
N ARG A 342 -12.33 0.00 21.75
CA ARG A 342 -11.13 -0.72 21.31
C ARG A 342 -11.12 -2.17 21.76
N GLU A 343 -11.57 -2.47 22.97
CA GLU A 343 -11.71 -3.85 23.49
C GLU A 343 -12.66 -4.67 22.61
N THR A 344 -13.76 -4.08 22.17
CA THR A 344 -14.69 -4.75 21.28
C THR A 344 -14.10 -4.97 19.88
N LEU A 345 -13.39 -3.96 19.35
CA LEU A 345 -12.72 -4.03 18.03
C LEU A 345 -11.65 -5.12 17.96
N ASP A 346 -10.90 -5.36 19.05
CA ASP A 346 -9.80 -6.35 19.10
C ASP A 346 -10.24 -7.79 18.77
N GLY A 347 -11.52 -8.09 18.93
CA GLY A 347 -12.08 -9.40 18.57
C GLY A 347 -12.64 -9.51 17.16
N VAL A 348 -12.69 -8.43 16.40
CA VAL A 348 -13.29 -8.40 15.07
C VAL A 348 -12.26 -8.82 14.02
N ARG A 349 -12.60 -9.84 13.23
CA ARG A 349 -11.78 -10.30 12.11
C ARG A 349 -12.07 -9.48 10.84
N ASP A 350 -11.41 -9.85 9.76
CA ASP A 350 -11.57 -9.18 8.46
C ASP A 350 -12.93 -9.48 7.81
N VAL A 351 -13.98 -8.83 8.27
CA VAL A 351 -15.36 -9.02 7.79
C VAL A 351 -15.46 -8.76 6.29
N GLU A 352 -14.71 -7.81 5.76
CA GLU A 352 -14.70 -7.44 4.36
C GLU A 352 -14.19 -8.58 3.47
N ARG A 353 -12.98 -9.11 3.76
CA ARG A 353 -12.39 -10.22 3.00
C ARG A 353 -13.12 -11.53 3.22
N LEU A 354 -13.59 -11.80 4.44
CA LEU A 354 -14.38 -13.01 4.73
C LEU A 354 -15.71 -12.99 3.98
N GLY A 355 -16.40 -11.86 3.93
CA GLY A 355 -17.61 -11.66 3.12
C GLY A 355 -17.35 -11.84 1.63
N GLY A 356 -16.26 -11.28 1.12
CA GLY A 356 -15.82 -11.45 -0.26
C GLY A 356 -15.54 -12.91 -0.62
N LYS A 357 -14.82 -13.64 0.25
CA LYS A 357 -14.58 -15.09 0.09
C LYS A 357 -15.89 -15.91 0.11
N ALA A 358 -16.82 -15.56 0.99
CA ALA A 358 -18.13 -16.22 1.03
C ALA A 358 -18.88 -16.04 -0.29
N ALA A 359 -18.96 -14.82 -0.80
CA ALA A 359 -19.62 -14.50 -2.06
C ALA A 359 -18.94 -15.15 -3.28
N ALA A 360 -17.61 -15.24 -3.26
CA ALA A 360 -16.82 -15.93 -4.29
C ALA A 360 -16.89 -17.46 -4.19
N GLY A 361 -17.62 -18.02 -3.21
CA GLY A 361 -17.72 -19.47 -2.99
C GLY A 361 -16.42 -20.11 -2.47
N ARG A 362 -15.52 -19.33 -1.83
CA ARG A 362 -14.16 -19.75 -1.43
C ARG A 362 -13.93 -19.83 0.08
N ALA A 363 -14.84 -19.25 0.87
CA ALA A 363 -14.72 -19.31 2.33
C ALA A 363 -14.77 -20.76 2.82
N SER A 364 -13.83 -21.13 3.66
CA SER A 364 -13.81 -22.39 4.41
C SER A 364 -14.82 -22.35 5.58
N PRO A 365 -15.18 -23.50 6.16
CA PRO A 365 -16.06 -23.52 7.34
C PRO A 365 -15.50 -22.70 8.51
N ARG A 366 -14.20 -22.75 8.75
CA ARG A 366 -13.55 -21.98 9.81
C ARG A 366 -13.59 -20.47 9.54
N GLU A 367 -13.41 -20.05 8.30
CA GLU A 367 -13.49 -18.63 7.92
C GLU A 367 -14.92 -18.09 8.03
N LEU A 368 -15.90 -18.90 7.64
CA LEU A 368 -17.31 -18.51 7.76
C LEU A 368 -17.74 -18.43 9.24
N ARG A 369 -17.22 -19.32 10.10
CA ARG A 369 -17.43 -19.23 11.56
C ARG A 369 -16.77 -17.98 12.14
N ALA A 370 -15.53 -17.66 11.73
CA ALA A 370 -14.83 -16.44 12.15
C ALA A 370 -15.58 -15.15 11.73
N LEU A 371 -16.29 -15.18 10.60
CA LEU A 371 -17.21 -14.11 10.23
C LEU A 371 -18.37 -14.04 11.24
N GLY A 372 -19.02 -15.14 11.58
CA GLY A 372 -20.08 -15.19 12.58
C GLY A 372 -19.63 -14.66 13.95
N ASP A 373 -18.46 -15.12 14.43
CA ASP A 373 -17.86 -14.66 15.71
C ASP A 373 -17.56 -13.13 15.70
N SER A 374 -17.26 -12.57 14.52
CA SER A 374 -17.06 -11.12 14.37
C SER A 374 -18.39 -10.37 14.39
N LEU A 375 -19.45 -10.92 13.77
CA LEU A 375 -20.78 -10.33 13.76
C LEU A 375 -21.42 -10.33 15.15
N LEU A 376 -21.14 -11.33 15.99
CA LEU A 376 -21.57 -11.36 17.41
C LEU A 376 -21.12 -10.15 18.24
N ARG A 377 -20.03 -9.49 17.82
CA ARG A 377 -19.48 -8.32 18.52
C ARG A 377 -20.09 -6.99 18.06
N VAL A 378 -20.84 -6.99 16.96
CA VAL A 378 -21.38 -5.76 16.35
C VAL A 378 -22.37 -5.04 17.27
N PRO A 379 -23.29 -5.71 17.99
CA PRO A 379 -24.16 -5.05 18.98
C PRO A 379 -23.37 -4.36 20.10
N ASP A 380 -22.30 -5.01 20.62
CA ASP A 380 -21.45 -4.44 21.67
C ASP A 380 -20.67 -3.22 21.15
N LEU A 381 -20.20 -3.27 19.90
CA LEU A 381 -19.57 -2.13 19.23
C LEU A 381 -20.52 -0.93 19.15
N ARG A 382 -21.76 -1.17 18.76
CA ARG A 382 -22.81 -0.14 18.74
C ARG A 382 -23.06 0.43 20.11
N ALA A 383 -23.22 -0.44 21.12
CA ALA A 383 -23.44 -0.02 22.51
C ALA A 383 -22.24 0.79 23.07
N ALA A 384 -21.00 0.41 22.74
CA ALA A 384 -19.81 1.17 23.12
C ALA A 384 -19.79 2.56 22.46
N LEU A 385 -20.18 2.64 21.19
CA LEU A 385 -20.26 3.91 20.47
C LEU A 385 -21.38 4.81 21.02
N GLU A 386 -22.52 4.29 21.38
CA GLU A 386 -23.62 5.06 21.98
C GLU A 386 -23.25 5.70 23.31
N ARG A 387 -22.28 5.16 24.07
CA ARG A 387 -21.76 5.77 25.30
C ARG A 387 -21.06 7.12 25.03
N THR A 388 -20.61 7.36 23.82
CA THR A 388 -19.99 8.64 23.41
C THR A 388 -21.00 9.73 23.11
N ARG A 389 -22.31 9.43 23.20
CA ARG A 389 -23.40 10.40 22.95
C ARG A 389 -23.32 11.55 23.98
N PRO A 390 -23.34 12.80 23.52
CA PRO A 390 -23.30 13.96 24.40
C PRO A 390 -24.45 13.92 25.42
N LYS A 391 -24.19 14.28 26.67
CA LYS A 391 -25.22 14.37 27.72
C LYS A 391 -26.20 15.53 27.48
N ASN A 392 -25.76 16.55 26.74
CA ASN A 392 -26.62 17.65 26.32
C ASN A 392 -27.41 17.23 25.06
N PRO A 393 -28.74 17.14 25.12
CA PRO A 393 -29.58 16.71 23.99
C PRO A 393 -29.52 17.66 22.78
N ASP A 394 -29.16 18.93 22.96
CA ASP A 394 -29.00 19.90 21.89
C ASP A 394 -27.63 19.81 21.18
N ALA A 395 -26.70 19.07 21.73
CA ALA A 395 -25.38 18.88 21.14
C ALA A 395 -25.46 17.84 20.01
N LYS A 396 -25.00 18.23 18.82
CA LYS A 396 -24.93 17.33 17.68
C LYS A 396 -23.97 16.19 17.96
N TRP A 397 -24.45 14.97 17.87
CA TRP A 397 -23.62 13.79 17.99
C TRP A 397 -22.99 13.42 16.63
N THR A 398 -21.68 13.31 16.60
CA THR A 398 -20.92 13.05 15.35
C THR A 398 -21.27 11.72 14.69
N PHE A 399 -21.62 10.71 15.50
CA PHE A 399 -21.92 9.37 14.99
C PHE A 399 -23.41 9.09 14.70
N GLU A 400 -24.31 10.10 14.85
CA GLU A 400 -25.75 9.91 14.69
C GLU A 400 -26.15 9.32 13.34
N ARG A 401 -25.55 9.83 12.25
CA ARG A 401 -25.82 9.29 10.90
C ARG A 401 -25.31 7.87 10.72
N ARG A 402 -24.17 7.54 11.35
CA ARG A 402 -23.57 6.21 11.28
C ARG A 402 -24.43 5.18 12.02
N ILE A 403 -24.90 5.53 13.19
CA ILE A 403 -25.80 4.68 13.99
C ILE A 403 -27.15 4.45 13.31
N SER A 404 -27.70 5.48 12.65
CA SER A 404 -28.98 5.34 11.94
C SER A 404 -28.90 4.45 10.70
N ALA A 405 -27.72 4.30 10.11
CA ALA A 405 -27.47 3.43 8.97
C ALA A 405 -26.87 2.05 9.36
N TRP A 406 -26.78 1.78 10.67
CA TRP A 406 -26.12 0.60 11.19
C TRP A 406 -26.95 -0.65 10.98
N ASP A 407 -26.41 -1.61 10.26
CA ASP A 407 -26.96 -2.96 10.10
C ASP A 407 -26.10 -3.95 10.89
N GLU A 408 -26.66 -4.57 11.90
CA GLU A 408 -25.95 -5.51 12.78
C GLU A 408 -25.73 -6.88 12.14
N CYS A 409 -26.45 -7.16 11.05
CA CYS A 409 -26.42 -8.46 10.36
C CYS A 409 -26.76 -9.66 11.27
N ASP A 410 -27.64 -9.47 12.28
CA ASP A 410 -28.04 -10.50 13.26
C ASP A 410 -28.60 -11.76 12.62
N ASP A 411 -29.36 -11.61 11.51
CA ASP A 411 -29.90 -12.70 10.73
C ASP A 411 -28.79 -13.60 10.15
N LEU A 412 -27.71 -12.99 9.67
CA LEU A 412 -26.54 -13.71 9.13
C LEU A 412 -25.75 -14.40 10.25
N CYS A 413 -25.55 -13.69 11.35
CA CYS A 413 -24.89 -14.21 12.52
C CYS A 413 -25.62 -15.44 13.07
N SER A 414 -26.94 -15.31 13.32
CA SER A 414 -27.77 -16.38 13.83
C SER A 414 -27.79 -17.61 12.92
N GLU A 415 -27.79 -17.42 11.59
CA GLU A 415 -27.77 -18.52 10.64
C GLU A 415 -26.41 -19.24 10.62
N ILE A 416 -25.30 -18.53 10.71
CA ILE A 416 -23.97 -19.12 10.82
C ILE A 416 -23.85 -19.95 12.11
N GLU A 417 -24.30 -19.40 13.23
CA GLU A 417 -24.29 -20.09 14.53
C GLU A 417 -25.21 -21.29 14.57
N ARG A 418 -26.38 -21.20 13.95
CA ARG A 418 -27.33 -22.32 13.86
C ARG A 418 -26.76 -23.52 13.09
N VAL A 419 -26.00 -23.24 12.00
CA VAL A 419 -25.59 -24.29 11.06
C VAL A 419 -24.21 -24.84 11.39
N LEU A 420 -23.23 -24.00 11.73
CA LEU A 420 -21.84 -24.44 11.98
C LEU A 420 -21.56 -24.76 13.44
N VAL A 421 -20.79 -25.80 13.67
CA VAL A 421 -20.26 -26.11 15.00
C VAL A 421 -19.36 -24.97 15.47
N GLU A 422 -19.14 -24.86 16.80
CA GLU A 422 -18.32 -23.80 17.39
C GLU A 422 -16.87 -23.78 16.84
N ARG A 423 -16.30 -24.93 16.55
CA ARG A 423 -14.94 -25.07 16.05
C ARG A 423 -14.91 -25.95 14.80
N PRO A 424 -15.33 -25.46 13.64
CA PRO A 424 -15.34 -26.27 12.43
C PRO A 424 -13.91 -26.51 11.91
N PRO A 425 -13.70 -27.62 11.19
CA PRO A 425 -12.45 -27.87 10.50
C PRO A 425 -12.20 -26.85 9.38
N VAL A 426 -10.97 -26.83 8.85
CA VAL A 426 -10.66 -26.02 7.65
C VAL A 426 -11.31 -26.61 6.41
N ALA A 427 -11.35 -27.92 6.32
CA ALA A 427 -11.97 -28.65 5.21
C ALA A 427 -12.98 -29.66 5.75
N ILE A 428 -14.05 -29.88 5.01
CA ILE A 428 -15.08 -30.89 5.33
C ILE A 428 -14.49 -32.28 5.13
N GLY A 429 -14.73 -33.17 6.10
CA GLY A 429 -14.19 -34.54 6.07
C GLY A 429 -14.46 -35.28 7.37
N ASP A 430 -13.39 -35.72 8.07
CA ASP A 430 -13.48 -36.59 9.25
C ASP A 430 -14.12 -35.93 10.49
N GLU A 431 -13.99 -34.58 10.61
CA GLU A 431 -14.52 -33.84 11.75
C GLU A 431 -15.88 -33.20 11.42
N PRO A 432 -16.82 -33.15 12.39
CA PRO A 432 -18.12 -32.54 12.18
C PRO A 432 -18.02 -31.04 11.84
N THR A 433 -18.69 -30.64 10.79
CA THR A 433 -18.79 -29.24 10.33
C THR A 433 -20.14 -28.62 10.68
N ILE A 434 -21.22 -29.39 10.50
CA ILE A 434 -22.61 -28.94 10.71
C ILE A 434 -23.08 -29.32 12.11
N GLN A 435 -23.84 -28.44 12.77
CA GLN A 435 -24.43 -28.68 14.08
C GLN A 435 -25.42 -29.87 14.07
N ILE A 436 -25.57 -30.50 15.22
CA ILE A 436 -26.63 -31.51 15.45
C ILE A 436 -27.98 -30.78 15.50
N GLY A 437 -28.99 -31.37 14.86
CA GLY A 437 -30.36 -30.79 14.79
C GLY A 437 -30.59 -29.90 13.58
N VAL A 438 -29.59 -29.64 12.74
CA VAL A 438 -29.76 -28.89 11.49
C VAL A 438 -30.43 -29.73 10.42
N ASP A 439 -30.08 -31.01 10.31
CA ASP A 439 -30.59 -31.90 9.27
C ASP A 439 -30.78 -33.31 9.84
N ALA A 440 -32.04 -33.79 9.78
CA ALA A 440 -32.43 -35.07 10.37
C ALA A 440 -31.76 -36.28 9.70
N ASP A 441 -31.53 -36.21 8.38
CA ASP A 441 -30.88 -37.30 7.65
C ASP A 441 -29.41 -37.41 8.05
N LEU A 442 -28.74 -36.27 8.14
CA LEU A 442 -27.35 -36.18 8.59
C LEU A 442 -27.16 -36.75 10.01
N ASP A 443 -28.09 -36.38 10.92
CA ASP A 443 -28.01 -36.87 12.30
C ASP A 443 -28.28 -38.38 12.38
N SER A 444 -29.19 -38.89 11.54
CA SER A 444 -29.45 -40.33 11.42
C SER A 444 -28.19 -41.11 10.93
N TRP A 445 -27.50 -40.57 9.91
CA TRP A 445 -26.26 -41.23 9.40
C TRP A 445 -25.11 -41.12 10.40
N ARG A 446 -24.97 -40.03 11.13
CA ARG A 446 -24.02 -39.88 12.24
C ARG A 446 -24.30 -40.93 13.34
N GLY A 447 -25.58 -41.08 13.72
CA GLY A 447 -26.03 -42.13 14.65
C GLY A 447 -25.63 -43.54 14.20
N LEU A 448 -25.74 -43.82 12.90
CA LEU A 448 -25.29 -45.12 12.32
C LEU A 448 -23.77 -45.26 12.37
N ARG A 449 -23.00 -44.20 12.08
CA ARG A 449 -21.52 -44.23 12.13
C ARG A 449 -21.00 -44.38 13.56
N ASP A 450 -21.50 -43.56 14.47
CA ASP A 450 -21.02 -43.42 15.85
C ASP A 450 -21.56 -44.55 16.74
N GLY A 451 -22.77 -45.06 16.48
CA GLY A 451 -23.34 -46.28 17.04
C GLY A 451 -22.62 -47.55 16.58
N GLY A 452 -21.58 -47.43 15.77
CA GLY A 452 -20.78 -48.50 15.22
C GLY A 452 -20.19 -49.46 16.28
N LYS A 453 -19.81 -48.96 17.46
CA LYS A 453 -19.30 -49.76 18.57
C LYS A 453 -20.40 -50.66 19.15
N ASP A 454 -21.60 -50.15 19.26
CA ASP A 454 -22.75 -50.93 19.79
C ASP A 454 -23.22 -51.95 18.77
N GLY A 455 -23.24 -51.58 17.48
CA GLY A 455 -23.53 -52.55 16.39
C GLY A 455 -22.50 -53.66 16.28
N ILE A 456 -21.21 -53.36 16.43
CA ILE A 456 -20.12 -54.34 16.46
C ILE A 456 -20.25 -55.23 17.72
N ALA A 457 -20.52 -54.64 18.88
CA ALA A 457 -20.73 -55.39 20.12
C ALA A 457 -21.92 -56.35 20.01
N LYS A 458 -23.00 -55.89 19.35
CA LYS A 458 -24.16 -56.71 19.06
C LYS A 458 -23.82 -57.86 18.11
N ILE A 459 -23.15 -57.59 16.98
CA ILE A 459 -22.70 -58.65 16.05
C ILE A 459 -21.74 -59.62 16.78
N GLN A 460 -20.81 -59.12 17.62
CA GLN A 460 -19.92 -59.97 18.39
C GLN A 460 -20.68 -60.86 19.37
N ALA A 461 -21.70 -60.32 20.05
CA ALA A 461 -22.54 -61.07 20.98
C ALA A 461 -23.37 -62.13 20.24
N GLU A 462 -23.97 -61.78 19.10
CA GLU A 462 -24.76 -62.73 18.27
C GLU A 462 -23.88 -63.84 17.72
N GLU A 463 -22.70 -63.51 17.22
CA GLU A 463 -21.75 -64.48 16.67
C GLU A 463 -21.13 -65.37 17.78
N ARG A 464 -20.92 -64.87 18.96
CA ARG A 464 -20.51 -65.67 20.12
C ARG A 464 -21.62 -66.69 20.53
N ALA A 465 -22.84 -66.21 20.56
CA ALA A 465 -23.99 -67.08 20.87
C ALA A 465 -24.20 -68.12 19.77
N ARG A 466 -24.09 -67.78 18.51
CA ARG A 466 -24.26 -68.71 17.37
C ARG A 466 -23.16 -69.75 17.29
N THR A 467 -21.92 -69.37 17.52
CA THR A 467 -20.74 -70.29 17.36
C THR A 467 -20.34 -70.97 18.62
N GLY A 468 -20.75 -70.51 19.80
CA GLY A 468 -20.29 -70.99 21.10
C GLY A 468 -18.86 -70.62 21.45
N ILE A 469 -18.20 -69.79 20.63
CA ILE A 469 -16.81 -69.34 20.81
C ILE A 469 -16.78 -68.07 21.71
N SER A 470 -16.54 -68.21 22.99
CA SER A 470 -16.49 -67.10 23.92
C SER A 470 -15.34 -66.14 23.71
N SER A 471 -14.22 -66.59 23.12
CA SER A 471 -13.01 -65.82 22.83
C SER A 471 -13.09 -65.03 21.54
N LEU A 472 -14.17 -65.18 20.74
CA LEU A 472 -14.37 -64.43 19.48
C LEU A 472 -14.38 -62.90 19.71
N LYS A 473 -13.60 -62.23 18.89
CA LYS A 473 -13.52 -60.74 18.91
C LYS A 473 -13.77 -60.19 17.53
N VAL A 474 -14.53 -59.13 17.44
CA VAL A 474 -14.64 -58.33 16.22
C VAL A 474 -13.67 -57.16 16.32
N GLY A 475 -12.86 -56.99 15.24
CA GLY A 475 -11.85 -55.94 15.15
C GLY A 475 -11.92 -55.22 13.79
N TYR A 476 -11.20 -54.10 13.67
CA TYR A 476 -11.06 -53.34 12.45
C TYR A 476 -9.59 -53.21 12.05
N ASN A 477 -9.31 -53.30 10.77
CA ASN A 477 -7.99 -53.06 10.19
C ASN A 477 -8.13 -52.20 8.91
N LYS A 478 -7.34 -51.17 8.76
CA LYS A 478 -7.39 -50.22 7.61
C LYS A 478 -7.21 -50.91 6.24
N VAL A 479 -6.52 -52.04 6.19
CA VAL A 479 -6.27 -52.79 4.95
C VAL A 479 -7.37 -53.78 4.61
N PHE A 480 -7.97 -54.45 5.61
CA PHE A 480 -8.91 -55.55 5.43
C PHE A 480 -10.34 -55.22 5.90
N GLY A 481 -10.58 -54.04 6.47
CA GLY A 481 -11.86 -53.67 7.04
C GLY A 481 -12.19 -54.34 8.38
N TYR A 482 -13.47 -54.56 8.64
CA TYR A 482 -13.92 -55.29 9.82
C TYR A 482 -13.69 -56.81 9.67
N PHE A 483 -13.24 -57.44 10.77
CA PHE A 483 -12.99 -58.89 10.81
C PHE A 483 -13.38 -59.49 12.14
N ILE A 484 -13.69 -60.77 12.12
CA ILE A 484 -13.87 -61.64 13.29
C ILE A 484 -12.58 -62.39 13.52
N GLU A 485 -11.98 -62.26 14.69
CA GLU A 485 -10.76 -62.96 15.09
C GLU A 485 -11.12 -64.15 15.96
N VAL A 486 -10.73 -65.37 15.53
CA VAL A 486 -10.90 -66.63 16.22
C VAL A 486 -9.52 -67.21 16.53
N THR A 487 -9.27 -67.61 17.78
CA THR A 487 -8.04 -68.27 18.18
C THR A 487 -7.95 -69.61 17.55
N ASN A 488 -6.71 -70.11 17.24
CA ASN A 488 -6.47 -71.38 16.59
C ASN A 488 -7.04 -72.55 17.35
N SER A 489 -7.24 -72.43 18.69
CA SER A 489 -7.88 -73.49 19.54
C SER A 489 -9.36 -73.67 19.23
N ASN A 490 -10.04 -72.77 18.60
CA ASN A 490 -11.48 -72.82 18.31
C ASN A 490 -11.80 -72.85 16.81
N LYS A 491 -10.79 -73.19 15.99
CA LYS A 491 -10.91 -73.24 14.54
C LYS A 491 -11.94 -74.23 14.02
N ASP A 492 -12.08 -75.36 14.66
CA ASP A 492 -13.03 -76.38 14.26
C ASP A 492 -14.51 -76.07 14.57
N LEU A 493 -14.72 -74.99 15.37
CA LEU A 493 -16.06 -74.51 15.69
C LEU A 493 -16.52 -73.43 14.73
N VAL A 494 -15.68 -72.98 13.77
CA VAL A 494 -15.98 -71.93 12.82
C VAL A 494 -17.01 -72.38 11.79
N PRO A 495 -18.16 -71.74 11.63
CA PRO A 495 -19.20 -72.13 10.66
C PRO A 495 -18.74 -71.92 9.21
N ALA A 496 -19.35 -72.68 8.30
CA ALA A 496 -19.02 -72.76 6.89
C ALA A 496 -19.21 -71.44 6.13
N ASP A 497 -20.03 -70.48 6.65
CA ASP A 497 -20.32 -69.19 6.09
C ASP A 497 -19.26 -68.13 6.43
N TYR A 498 -18.28 -68.45 7.30
CA TYR A 498 -17.13 -67.61 7.61
C TYR A 498 -16.12 -67.65 6.47
N GLN A 499 -15.86 -66.55 5.85
CA GLN A 499 -14.84 -66.40 4.80
C GLN A 499 -13.50 -65.97 5.44
N ARG A 500 -12.50 -66.87 5.33
CA ARG A 500 -11.16 -66.56 5.85
C ARG A 500 -10.48 -65.46 5.03
N ARG A 501 -9.95 -64.45 5.70
CA ARG A 501 -9.22 -63.34 5.09
C ARG A 501 -7.74 -63.32 5.40
N GLN A 502 -7.35 -63.71 6.62
CA GLN A 502 -5.97 -63.65 7.05
C GLN A 502 -5.69 -64.76 8.12
N THR A 503 -4.50 -65.41 8.04
CA THR A 503 -4.00 -66.31 9.04
C THR A 503 -2.87 -65.64 9.82
N LEU A 504 -2.94 -65.69 11.15
CA LEU A 504 -1.92 -65.14 12.08
C LEU A 504 -1.30 -66.34 12.85
N SER A 505 -0.20 -66.12 13.55
CA SER A 505 0.49 -67.13 14.34
C SER A 505 -0.38 -67.74 15.43
N GLY A 506 -1.33 -66.99 16.01
CA GLY A 506 -2.20 -67.53 17.13
C GLY A 506 -3.69 -67.43 16.84
N ALA A 507 -4.14 -66.92 15.70
CA ALA A 507 -5.54 -66.74 15.36
C ALA A 507 -5.76 -66.68 13.85
N GLU A 508 -7.00 -66.88 13.44
CA GLU A 508 -7.44 -66.62 12.06
C GLU A 508 -8.52 -65.54 12.03
N ARG A 509 -8.48 -64.71 10.94
CA ARG A 509 -9.44 -63.62 10.72
C ARG A 509 -10.44 -63.97 9.63
N TYR A 510 -11.69 -63.74 9.92
CA TYR A 510 -12.83 -64.10 9.07
C TYR A 510 -13.73 -62.90 8.84
N VAL A 511 -14.52 -62.96 7.80
CA VAL A 511 -15.61 -62.03 7.51
C VAL A 511 -16.88 -62.85 7.32
N THR A 512 -17.98 -62.36 7.90
CA THR A 512 -19.31 -62.93 7.70
C THR A 512 -20.15 -62.01 6.80
N PRO A 513 -21.21 -62.54 6.14
CA PRO A 513 -22.13 -61.72 5.36
C PRO A 513 -22.75 -60.57 6.16
N SER A 514 -23.12 -60.80 7.42
CA SER A 514 -23.65 -59.79 8.32
C SER A 514 -22.67 -58.69 8.67
N LEU A 515 -21.38 -59.06 8.90
CA LEU A 515 -20.31 -58.10 9.16
C LEU A 515 -19.99 -57.29 7.92
N LYS A 516 -20.02 -57.89 6.73
CA LYS A 516 -19.80 -57.19 5.47
C LYS A 516 -20.95 -56.21 5.13
N GLU A 517 -22.19 -56.62 5.34
CA GLU A 517 -23.36 -55.74 5.18
C GLU A 517 -23.29 -54.58 6.14
N TYR A 518 -22.89 -54.81 7.37
CA TYR A 518 -22.67 -53.76 8.36
C TYR A 518 -21.57 -52.77 7.92
N GLU A 519 -20.43 -53.28 7.44
CA GLU A 519 -19.31 -52.49 6.91
C GLU A 519 -19.75 -51.62 5.73
N GLU A 520 -20.49 -52.18 4.76
CA GLU A 520 -21.01 -51.43 3.63
C GLU A 520 -21.95 -50.29 4.07
N ARG A 521 -22.80 -50.54 5.10
CA ARG A 521 -23.70 -49.53 5.65
C ARG A 521 -22.92 -48.39 6.36
N VAL A 522 -21.88 -48.73 7.13
CA VAL A 522 -21.03 -47.73 7.81
C VAL A 522 -20.23 -46.89 6.81
N LEU A 523 -19.62 -47.50 5.82
CA LEU A 523 -18.87 -46.80 4.76
C LEU A 523 -19.77 -45.89 3.93
N THR A 524 -20.95 -46.39 3.53
CA THR A 524 -21.95 -45.60 2.80
C THR A 524 -22.46 -44.45 3.65
N ALA A 525 -22.62 -44.65 4.98
CA ALA A 525 -23.01 -43.57 5.89
C ALA A 525 -21.93 -42.48 5.97
N ALA A 526 -20.64 -42.84 6.04
CA ALA A 526 -19.54 -41.86 6.07
C ALA A 526 -19.48 -41.02 4.79
N GLU A 527 -19.60 -41.63 3.61
CA GLU A 527 -19.67 -40.91 2.33
C GLU A 527 -20.89 -39.95 2.25
N ARG A 528 -22.06 -40.41 2.73
CA ARG A 528 -23.28 -39.59 2.78
C ARG A 528 -23.17 -38.43 3.75
N ILE A 529 -22.53 -38.64 4.91
CA ILE A 529 -22.27 -37.58 5.89
C ILE A 529 -21.42 -36.50 5.23
N GLU A 530 -20.28 -36.87 4.63
CA GLU A 530 -19.37 -35.91 4.00
C GLU A 530 -20.07 -35.10 2.89
N GLN A 531 -20.79 -35.78 2.01
CA GLN A 531 -21.52 -35.13 0.92
C GLN A 531 -22.61 -34.19 1.45
N ARG A 532 -23.39 -34.63 2.45
CA ARG A 532 -24.48 -33.83 3.02
C ARG A 532 -23.95 -32.61 3.77
N GLU A 533 -22.86 -32.78 4.54
CA GLU A 533 -22.19 -31.66 5.19
C GLU A 533 -21.68 -30.64 4.16
N ARG A 534 -21.14 -31.12 3.04
CA ARG A 534 -20.70 -30.26 1.94
C ARG A 534 -21.87 -29.48 1.33
N ASP A 535 -22.96 -30.16 1.03
CA ASP A 535 -24.16 -29.53 0.44
C ASP A 535 -24.76 -28.47 1.36
N LEU A 536 -24.89 -28.75 2.66
CA LEU A 536 -25.41 -27.82 3.66
C LEU A 536 -24.46 -26.63 3.87
N PHE A 537 -23.18 -26.88 3.89
CA PHE A 537 -22.19 -25.81 3.99
C PHE A 537 -22.19 -24.91 2.75
N GLU A 538 -22.30 -25.48 1.55
CA GLU A 538 -22.38 -24.68 0.32
C GLU A 538 -23.65 -23.86 0.25
N GLN A 539 -24.79 -24.38 0.72
CA GLN A 539 -26.02 -23.62 0.86
C GLN A 539 -25.84 -22.43 1.80
N LEU A 540 -25.28 -22.66 3.01
CA LEU A 540 -25.00 -21.59 3.96
C LEU A 540 -24.07 -20.55 3.37
N ARG A 541 -22.92 -20.97 2.79
CA ARG A 541 -21.93 -20.09 2.18
C ARG A 541 -22.53 -19.23 1.08
N SER A 542 -23.35 -19.82 0.20
CA SER A 542 -24.05 -19.11 -0.86
C SER A 542 -25.07 -18.09 -0.30
N GLN A 543 -25.83 -18.47 0.73
CA GLN A 543 -26.76 -17.58 1.39
C GLN A 543 -26.06 -16.36 2.00
N ILE A 544 -24.99 -16.57 2.76
CA ILE A 544 -24.21 -15.47 3.32
C ILE A 544 -23.59 -14.60 2.22
N GLY A 545 -23.06 -15.22 1.17
CA GLY A 545 -22.47 -14.53 0.02
C GLY A 545 -23.43 -13.60 -0.72
N GLN A 546 -24.74 -13.91 -0.76
CA GLN A 546 -25.75 -13.02 -1.35
C GLN A 546 -25.90 -11.69 -0.61
N HIS A 547 -25.50 -11.64 0.67
CA HIS A 547 -25.58 -10.45 1.51
C HIS A 547 -24.24 -9.70 1.63
N VAL A 548 -23.27 -9.98 0.76
CA VAL A 548 -21.92 -9.40 0.79
C VAL A 548 -21.91 -7.87 0.86
N ARG A 549 -22.86 -7.19 0.24
CA ARG A 549 -22.96 -5.72 0.27
C ARG A 549 -23.28 -5.18 1.66
N ARG A 550 -24.09 -5.89 2.46
CA ARG A 550 -24.35 -5.54 3.86
C ARG A 550 -23.07 -5.68 4.68
N LEU A 551 -22.35 -6.79 4.49
CA LEU A 551 -21.08 -7.06 5.14
C LEU A 551 -20.00 -6.02 4.77
N GLN A 552 -19.92 -5.62 3.50
CA GLN A 552 -19.01 -4.57 3.04
C GLN A 552 -19.32 -3.21 3.68
N ALA A 553 -20.61 -2.82 3.75
CA ALA A 553 -21.03 -1.58 4.39
C ALA A 553 -20.68 -1.58 5.90
N LEU A 554 -20.95 -2.70 6.59
CA LEU A 554 -20.56 -2.88 7.99
C LEU A 554 -19.04 -2.83 8.18
N ALA A 555 -18.27 -3.51 7.34
CA ALA A 555 -16.82 -3.54 7.39
C ALA A 555 -16.21 -2.14 7.21
N GLN A 556 -16.76 -1.34 6.29
CA GLN A 556 -16.33 0.05 6.09
C GLN A 556 -16.59 0.90 7.34
N LEU A 557 -17.75 0.73 7.97
CA LEU A 557 -18.09 1.42 9.20
C LEU A 557 -17.15 1.05 10.35
N ILE A 558 -16.89 -0.25 10.54
CA ILE A 558 -15.94 -0.76 11.54
C ILE A 558 -14.54 -0.21 11.29
N ALA A 559 -14.07 -0.22 10.04
CA ALA A 559 -12.76 0.33 9.67
C ALA A 559 -12.65 1.82 10.03
N GLU A 560 -13.69 2.61 9.75
CA GLU A 560 -13.71 4.04 10.07
C GLU A 560 -13.66 4.28 11.60
N LEU A 561 -14.42 3.52 12.38
CA LEU A 561 -14.40 3.61 13.83
C LEU A 561 -13.05 3.21 14.42
N ASP A 562 -12.42 2.17 13.88
CA ASP A 562 -11.09 1.72 14.29
C ASP A 562 -10.03 2.80 14.02
N VAL A 563 -10.04 3.45 12.84
CA VAL A 563 -9.11 4.54 12.54
C VAL A 563 -9.34 5.76 13.44
N LEU A 564 -10.59 6.15 13.70
CA LEU A 564 -10.89 7.27 14.57
C LEU A 564 -10.47 6.97 16.02
N ALA A 565 -10.72 5.75 16.53
CA ALA A 565 -10.27 5.29 17.83
C ALA A 565 -8.74 5.21 17.92
N CYS A 566 -8.09 4.80 16.84
CA CYS A 566 -6.65 4.77 16.67
C CYS A 566 -6.05 6.19 16.80
N PHE A 567 -6.60 7.17 16.10
CA PHE A 567 -6.15 8.58 16.19
C PHE A 567 -6.37 9.15 17.58
N ALA A 568 -7.49 8.85 18.23
CA ALA A 568 -7.76 9.28 19.59
C ALA A 568 -6.78 8.65 20.61
N GLU A 569 -6.41 7.38 20.42
CA GLU A 569 -5.42 6.68 21.23
C GLU A 569 -4.02 7.29 21.07
N VAL A 570 -3.59 7.54 19.85
CA VAL A 570 -2.31 8.20 19.54
C VAL A 570 -2.29 9.61 20.13
N ALA A 571 -3.36 10.38 19.95
CA ALA A 571 -3.46 11.73 20.49
C ALA A 571 -3.34 11.78 22.01
N ALA A 572 -3.98 10.84 22.70
CA ALA A 572 -3.91 10.76 24.16
C ALA A 572 -2.51 10.36 24.66
N ARG A 573 -1.88 9.38 24.02
CA ARG A 573 -0.54 8.90 24.39
C ARG A 573 0.55 9.91 24.13
N GLU A 574 0.50 10.54 22.95
CA GLU A 574 1.56 11.44 22.45
C GLU A 574 1.28 12.91 22.77
N THR A 575 0.16 13.21 23.46
CA THR A 575 -0.27 14.57 23.79
C THR A 575 -0.37 15.46 22.53
N TYR A 576 -1.07 14.96 21.52
CA TYR A 576 -1.36 15.72 20.30
C TYR A 576 -2.61 16.56 20.52
N VAL A 577 -2.67 17.68 19.84
CA VAL A 577 -3.78 18.64 19.96
C VAL A 577 -4.64 18.64 18.70
N ARG A 578 -5.92 18.96 18.86
CA ARG A 578 -6.83 19.19 17.75
C ARG A 578 -6.38 20.44 16.98
N PRO A 579 -6.10 20.34 15.65
CA PRO A 579 -5.82 21.51 14.84
C PRO A 579 -7.09 22.33 14.58
N GLU A 580 -6.96 23.64 14.53
CA GLU A 580 -7.97 24.57 14.04
C GLU A 580 -7.81 24.70 12.53
N LEU A 581 -8.86 24.35 11.77
CA LEU A 581 -8.83 24.47 10.31
C LEU A 581 -9.48 25.77 9.84
N THR A 582 -8.88 26.37 8.81
CA THR A 582 -9.40 27.59 8.19
C THR A 582 -9.26 27.52 6.67
N ASP A 583 -10.06 28.31 5.96
CA ASP A 583 -9.92 28.53 4.51
C ASP A 583 -8.96 29.69 4.18
N GLU A 584 -8.48 30.39 5.21
CA GLU A 584 -7.54 31.51 5.09
C GLU A 584 -6.12 31.03 4.77
N PHE A 585 -5.30 31.92 4.30
CA PHE A 585 -3.88 31.69 4.11
C PHE A 585 -3.15 31.71 5.47
N ALA A 586 -3.20 30.63 6.20
CA ALA A 586 -2.60 30.52 7.53
C ALA A 586 -1.87 29.19 7.71
N LEU A 587 -0.77 29.23 8.45
CA LEU A 587 -0.10 28.08 9.05
C LEU A 587 0.60 28.61 10.32
N ASP A 588 -0.04 28.47 11.47
CA ASP A 588 0.52 28.86 12.78
C ASP A 588 0.60 27.59 13.66
N VAL A 589 1.82 27.14 13.90
CA VAL A 589 2.12 25.96 14.70
C VAL A 589 3.03 26.37 15.85
N ARG A 590 2.61 26.13 17.09
CA ARG A 590 3.38 26.45 18.29
C ARG A 590 3.86 25.18 18.95
N ALA A 591 5.13 25.19 19.36
CA ALA A 591 5.82 24.04 19.92
C ALA A 591 5.58 22.74 19.10
N GLY A 592 5.69 22.88 17.77
CA GLY A 592 5.57 21.77 16.84
C GLY A 592 6.68 20.75 17.04
N ARG A 593 6.34 19.46 16.93
CA ARG A 593 7.25 18.34 17.08
C ARG A 593 7.23 17.46 15.84
N HIS A 594 8.32 16.73 15.59
CA HIS A 594 8.37 15.77 14.49
C HIS A 594 7.89 14.40 14.98
N PRO A 595 6.74 13.87 14.52
CA PRO A 595 6.08 12.71 15.11
C PRO A 595 6.95 11.44 15.12
N VAL A 596 7.80 11.26 14.10
CA VAL A 596 8.68 10.09 14.01
C VAL A 596 9.92 10.28 14.88
N VAL A 597 10.58 11.42 14.77
CA VAL A 597 11.86 11.68 15.47
C VAL A 597 11.65 11.73 16.99
N GLU A 598 10.56 12.34 17.48
CA GLU A 598 10.27 12.41 18.92
C GLU A 598 10.07 11.02 19.55
N ARG A 599 9.69 10.00 18.77
CA ARG A 599 9.56 8.62 19.26
C ARG A 599 10.88 7.84 19.25
N MET A 600 11.83 8.26 18.41
CA MET A 600 13.13 7.59 18.28
C MET A 600 14.16 8.09 19.31
N MET A 601 13.83 9.14 20.08
CA MET A 601 14.69 9.72 21.11
C MET A 601 13.92 9.98 22.40
N PRO A 602 14.62 10.14 23.56
CA PRO A 602 13.95 10.59 24.77
C PRO A 602 13.23 11.94 24.55
N ARG A 603 11.99 12.02 25.00
CA ARG A 603 11.08 13.16 24.72
C ARG A 603 11.66 14.50 25.17
N GLU A 604 12.38 14.50 26.27
CA GLU A 604 13.03 15.69 26.83
C GLU A 604 14.18 16.21 25.98
N LYS A 605 14.70 15.39 25.05
CA LYS A 605 15.77 15.77 24.14
C LYS A 605 15.27 16.38 22.84
N PHE A 606 13.98 16.21 22.50
CA PHE A 606 13.39 16.83 21.31
C PHE A 606 13.08 18.30 21.58
N ILE A 607 13.58 19.22 20.76
CA ILE A 607 13.32 20.65 20.88
C ILE A 607 12.18 21.04 19.96
N PRO A 608 11.03 21.44 20.51
CA PRO A 608 9.88 21.89 19.73
C PRO A 608 10.15 23.25 19.05
N ASN A 609 9.51 23.48 17.88
CA ASN A 609 9.70 24.69 17.10
C ASN A 609 8.37 25.36 16.73
N ASP A 610 8.39 26.69 16.71
CA ASP A 610 7.28 27.53 16.27
C ASP A 610 7.46 27.89 14.79
N ILE A 611 6.37 27.81 14.01
CA ILE A 611 6.35 28.18 12.58
C ILE A 611 5.07 28.96 12.32
N SER A 612 5.23 30.13 11.67
CA SER A 612 4.10 30.95 11.26
C SER A 612 4.27 31.42 9.82
N LEU A 613 3.27 31.08 8.97
CA LEU A 613 3.11 31.59 7.60
C LEU A 613 1.74 32.28 7.49
N SER A 614 1.74 33.50 6.94
CA SER A 614 0.56 34.32 6.72
C SER A 614 0.65 35.03 5.37
N GLU A 615 -0.37 35.78 4.99
CA GLU A 615 -0.32 36.62 3.79
C GLU A 615 0.88 37.59 3.78
N ASP A 616 1.27 38.12 4.96
CA ASP A 616 2.40 39.03 5.12
C ASP A 616 3.75 38.32 5.37
N ALA A 617 3.73 37.01 5.48
CA ALA A 617 4.89 36.17 5.70
C ALA A 617 4.71 34.83 5.00
N ARG A 618 4.55 34.86 3.67
CA ARG A 618 4.22 33.66 2.89
C ARG A 618 5.40 32.72 2.61
N MET A 619 6.62 33.27 2.74
CA MET A 619 7.84 32.51 2.51
C MET A 619 8.82 32.68 3.69
N ILE A 620 9.37 31.56 4.13
CA ILE A 620 10.46 31.50 5.10
C ILE A 620 11.73 31.00 4.40
N ILE A 621 12.80 31.79 4.50
CA ILE A 621 14.15 31.35 4.15
C ILE A 621 14.82 30.86 5.44
N LEU A 622 15.11 29.57 5.50
CA LEU A 622 15.66 28.91 6.67
C LEU A 622 17.15 28.62 6.46
N THR A 623 17.99 29.33 7.19
CA THR A 623 19.45 29.18 7.15
C THR A 623 19.98 28.45 8.39
N GLY A 624 21.24 28.05 8.34
CA GLY A 624 21.90 27.35 9.44
C GLY A 624 22.80 26.23 8.97
N PRO A 625 23.65 25.69 9.85
CA PRO A 625 24.61 24.64 9.49
C PRO A 625 23.93 23.32 9.15
N ASN A 626 24.62 22.48 8.39
CA ASN A 626 24.22 21.11 8.21
C ASN A 626 24.27 20.39 9.57
N MET A 627 23.37 19.45 9.81
CA MET A 627 23.11 18.78 11.09
C MET A 627 22.34 19.63 12.14
N ALA A 628 22.06 20.90 11.88
CA ALA A 628 21.28 21.71 12.81
C ALA A 628 19.78 21.36 12.85
N GLY A 629 19.31 20.51 11.94
CA GLY A 629 17.92 20.04 11.90
C GLY A 629 17.00 20.74 10.92
N LYS A 630 17.51 21.50 9.93
CA LYS A 630 16.72 22.19 8.90
C LYS A 630 15.73 21.25 8.20
N SER A 631 16.24 20.13 7.66
CA SER A 631 15.44 19.13 6.95
C SER A 631 14.41 18.47 7.88
N THR A 632 14.72 18.29 9.17
CA THR A 632 13.79 17.79 10.18
C THR A 632 12.63 18.74 10.39
N VAL A 633 12.89 20.04 10.46
CA VAL A 633 11.84 21.08 10.57
C VAL A 633 10.97 21.13 9.32
N LEU A 634 11.54 21.04 8.12
CA LEU A 634 10.76 20.98 6.88
C LEU A 634 9.81 19.78 6.88
N ARG A 635 10.33 18.60 7.19
CA ARG A 635 9.51 17.37 7.27
C ARG A 635 8.43 17.48 8.36
N GLN A 636 8.78 18.03 9.53
CA GLN A 636 7.84 18.29 10.62
C GLN A 636 6.64 19.13 10.15
N ILE A 637 6.87 20.21 9.41
CA ILE A 637 5.80 21.07 8.88
C ILE A 637 4.90 20.27 7.93
N GLY A 638 5.50 19.56 6.97
CA GLY A 638 4.76 18.75 6.01
C GLY A 638 3.92 17.67 6.70
N LEU A 639 4.49 16.97 7.68
CA LEU A 639 3.79 15.92 8.44
C LEU A 639 2.65 16.47 9.29
N ILE A 640 2.83 17.63 9.96
CA ILE A 640 1.76 18.29 10.75
C ILE A 640 0.57 18.67 9.85
N VAL A 641 0.84 19.27 8.69
CA VAL A 641 -0.23 19.64 7.73
C VAL A 641 -0.94 18.39 7.21
N LEU A 642 -0.19 17.36 6.85
CA LEU A 642 -0.74 16.10 6.37
C LEU A 642 -1.59 15.41 7.44
N MET A 643 -1.10 15.33 8.68
CA MET A 643 -1.85 14.77 9.83
C MET A 643 -3.17 15.52 10.05
N ALA A 644 -3.15 16.85 9.99
CA ALA A 644 -4.37 17.63 10.11
C ALA A 644 -5.38 17.27 8.99
N GLN A 645 -4.92 17.14 7.74
CA GLN A 645 -5.80 16.90 6.59
C GLN A 645 -6.28 15.46 6.45
N ILE A 646 -5.67 14.49 7.13
CA ILE A 646 -6.26 13.15 7.27
C ILE A 646 -7.28 13.08 8.42
N GLY A 647 -7.44 14.14 9.22
CA GLY A 647 -8.35 14.18 10.36
C GLY A 647 -7.74 13.69 11.66
N SER A 648 -6.40 13.65 11.78
CA SER A 648 -5.68 13.32 13.00
C SER A 648 -5.37 14.58 13.82
N PHE A 649 -5.24 14.44 15.14
CA PHE A 649 -4.61 15.44 15.97
C PHE A 649 -3.13 15.54 15.66
N VAL A 650 -2.50 16.69 15.98
CA VAL A 650 -1.15 17.02 15.54
C VAL A 650 -0.17 17.20 16.71
N PRO A 651 1.11 16.89 16.52
CA PRO A 651 2.15 17.04 17.52
C PRO A 651 2.56 18.51 17.74
N ALA A 652 1.73 19.26 18.44
CA ALA A 652 1.95 20.68 18.76
C ALA A 652 1.24 21.04 20.07
N THR A 653 1.47 22.25 20.60
CA THR A 653 0.63 22.81 21.68
C THR A 653 -0.54 23.63 21.13
N TYR A 654 -0.38 24.17 19.94
CA TYR A 654 -1.42 24.84 19.16
C TYR A 654 -1.11 24.71 17.67
N ALA A 655 -2.15 24.54 16.86
CA ALA A 655 -2.01 24.55 15.41
C ALA A 655 -3.25 25.17 14.75
N ARG A 656 -3.06 26.21 13.91
CA ARG A 656 -4.07 26.78 13.01
C ARG A 656 -3.58 26.63 11.60
N ILE A 657 -4.35 25.89 10.79
CA ILE A 657 -3.90 25.43 9.47
C ILE A 657 -4.94 25.77 8.42
N GLY A 658 -4.54 26.61 7.44
CA GLY A 658 -5.29 26.77 6.21
C GLY A 658 -5.18 25.56 5.32
N VAL A 659 -6.31 25.01 4.90
CA VAL A 659 -6.36 23.80 4.08
C VAL A 659 -5.49 23.96 2.83
N VAL A 660 -4.65 22.96 2.57
CA VAL A 660 -3.67 22.91 1.49
C VAL A 660 -4.20 21.99 0.39
N ASP A 661 -4.13 22.44 -0.86
CA ASP A 661 -4.56 21.62 -2.01
C ASP A 661 -3.47 20.70 -2.54
N ARG A 662 -2.19 21.07 -2.38
CA ARG A 662 -1.02 20.28 -2.76
C ARG A 662 0.12 20.50 -1.77
N LEU A 663 0.81 19.43 -1.45
CA LEU A 663 2.02 19.44 -0.64
C LEU A 663 3.19 18.95 -1.49
N PHE A 664 4.20 19.79 -1.62
CA PHE A 664 5.42 19.46 -2.35
C PHE A 664 6.61 19.46 -1.41
N THR A 665 7.44 18.44 -1.52
CA THR A 665 8.69 18.38 -0.78
C THR A 665 9.85 18.06 -1.72
N ARG A 666 10.88 18.87 -1.64
CA ARG A 666 12.17 18.62 -2.25
C ARG A 666 13.21 18.59 -1.14
N VAL A 667 13.51 17.42 -0.60
CA VAL A 667 14.38 17.21 0.57
C VAL A 667 15.43 16.15 0.23
N GLY A 668 16.71 16.54 0.28
CA GLY A 668 17.86 15.65 0.09
C GLY A 668 18.17 15.31 -1.38
N ALA A 669 19.40 14.89 -1.64
CA ALA A 669 19.81 14.31 -2.92
C ALA A 669 19.59 12.80 -2.86
N SER A 670 18.66 12.27 -3.65
CA SER A 670 18.64 10.84 -3.92
C SER A 670 19.57 10.56 -5.09
N ASP A 671 20.69 9.92 -4.83
CA ASP A 671 21.57 9.39 -5.88
C ASP A 671 20.84 8.28 -6.63
N ASN A 672 20.33 8.61 -7.80
CA ASN A 672 19.61 7.67 -8.66
C ASN A 672 20.57 7.08 -9.71
N LEU A 673 21.63 6.43 -9.23
CA LEU A 673 22.67 5.78 -10.07
C LEU A 673 22.06 4.74 -11.05
N VAL A 674 20.93 4.15 -10.69
CA VAL A 674 20.28 3.11 -11.51
C VAL A 674 19.71 3.64 -12.83
N ARG A 675 19.40 4.95 -12.92
CA ARG A 675 18.80 5.56 -14.13
C ARG A 675 19.77 6.35 -14.99
N GLY A 676 21.03 6.49 -14.60
CA GLY A 676 22.04 7.21 -15.36
C GLY A 676 21.76 8.71 -15.55
N GLN A 677 20.84 9.30 -14.79
CA GLN A 677 20.56 10.73 -14.80
C GLN A 677 21.41 11.44 -13.75
N SER A 678 21.93 12.61 -14.12
CA SER A 678 22.60 13.50 -13.16
C SER A 678 21.63 13.88 -12.04
N THR A 679 22.11 13.84 -10.78
CA THR A 679 21.35 14.30 -9.61
C THR A 679 20.79 15.70 -9.78
N PHE A 680 21.53 16.59 -10.45
CA PHE A 680 21.11 17.94 -10.80
C PHE A 680 19.94 17.96 -11.79
N MET A 681 19.94 17.08 -12.82
CA MET A 681 18.82 17.00 -13.77
C MET A 681 17.53 16.49 -13.11
N VAL A 682 17.63 15.54 -12.20
CA VAL A 682 16.48 15.07 -11.41
C VAL A 682 15.94 16.21 -10.55
N GLU A 683 16.82 16.95 -9.86
CA GLU A 683 16.46 18.10 -9.04
C GLU A 683 15.74 19.19 -9.86
N MET A 684 16.24 19.50 -11.04
CA MET A 684 15.61 20.51 -11.93
C MET A 684 14.26 20.04 -12.47
N SER A 685 14.11 18.76 -12.78
CA SER A 685 12.84 18.19 -13.23
C SER A 685 11.76 18.25 -12.13
N GLU A 686 12.13 17.91 -10.89
CA GLU A 686 11.25 17.98 -9.71
C GLU A 686 10.87 19.46 -9.42
N THR A 687 11.82 20.35 -9.44
CA THR A 687 11.58 21.80 -9.25
C THR A 687 10.67 22.35 -10.35
N SER A 688 10.89 21.94 -11.60
CA SER A 688 10.03 22.33 -12.72
C SER A 688 8.58 21.84 -12.52
N ALA A 689 8.37 20.60 -12.09
CA ALA A 689 7.06 20.05 -11.80
C ALA A 689 6.34 20.88 -10.70
N ILE A 690 7.04 21.24 -9.63
CA ILE A 690 6.51 22.11 -8.57
C ILE A 690 6.08 23.45 -9.13
N LEU A 691 6.95 24.14 -9.89
CA LEU A 691 6.66 25.46 -10.42
C LEU A 691 5.47 25.51 -11.39
N HIS A 692 5.21 24.41 -12.12
CA HIS A 692 4.09 24.32 -13.06
C HIS A 692 2.76 23.90 -12.40
N THR A 693 2.80 23.20 -11.26
CA THR A 693 1.60 22.62 -10.67
C THR A 693 1.19 23.25 -9.34
N ALA A 694 2.09 23.98 -8.68
CA ALA A 694 1.79 24.65 -7.42
C ALA A 694 0.75 25.77 -7.60
N THR A 695 -0.16 25.88 -6.65
CA THR A 695 -1.20 26.92 -6.59
C THR A 695 -0.98 27.81 -5.37
N ARG A 696 -1.74 28.89 -5.24
CA ARG A 696 -1.70 29.78 -4.05
C ARG A 696 -2.02 29.02 -2.74
N LYS A 697 -2.80 27.93 -2.80
CA LYS A 697 -3.15 27.13 -1.63
C LYS A 697 -2.12 26.04 -1.31
N SER A 698 -1.13 25.85 -2.15
CA SER A 698 -0.10 24.82 -1.96
C SER A 698 0.87 25.16 -0.83
N LEU A 699 1.47 24.12 -0.25
CA LEU A 699 2.62 24.21 0.65
C LEU A 699 3.85 23.61 -0.05
N VAL A 700 4.90 24.41 -0.19
CA VAL A 700 6.14 24.01 -0.86
C VAL A 700 7.29 24.01 0.16
N LEU A 701 7.95 22.86 0.31
CA LEU A 701 9.06 22.62 1.22
C LEU A 701 10.32 22.28 0.43
N LEU A 702 11.26 23.20 0.39
CA LEU A 702 12.48 23.06 -0.39
C LEU A 702 13.71 22.94 0.51
N ASP A 703 14.56 21.96 0.23
CA ASP A 703 15.82 21.78 0.93
C ASP A 703 16.97 21.81 -0.06
N GLU A 704 17.77 22.88 0.02
CA GLU A 704 19.07 23.01 -0.63
C GLU A 704 19.07 22.84 -2.17
N ILE A 705 18.23 23.60 -2.88
CA ILE A 705 18.22 23.63 -4.35
C ILE A 705 19.52 24.23 -4.90
N GLY A 706 20.05 23.66 -5.97
CA GLY A 706 21.21 24.16 -6.72
C GLY A 706 22.55 23.56 -6.29
N ARG A 707 22.56 22.44 -5.52
CA ARG A 707 23.83 21.81 -5.07
C ARG A 707 24.63 21.10 -6.17
N GLY A 708 23.97 20.64 -7.20
CA GLY A 708 24.58 19.80 -8.25
C GLY A 708 25.30 20.57 -9.36
N THR A 709 25.50 21.88 -9.23
CA THR A 709 26.12 22.75 -10.24
C THR A 709 27.10 23.76 -9.60
N SER A 710 27.64 24.70 -10.39
CA SER A 710 28.50 25.73 -9.84
C SER A 710 27.76 26.59 -8.80
N THR A 711 28.48 27.12 -7.81
CA THR A 711 27.88 27.90 -6.73
C THR A 711 27.02 29.06 -7.25
N TYR A 712 27.51 29.80 -8.23
CA TYR A 712 26.77 30.93 -8.80
C TYR A 712 25.53 30.54 -9.59
N ASP A 713 25.60 29.47 -10.38
CA ASP A 713 24.42 28.93 -11.07
C ASP A 713 23.37 28.44 -10.07
N GLY A 714 23.83 27.73 -9.01
CA GLY A 714 22.97 27.23 -7.94
C GLY A 714 22.22 28.36 -7.22
N ILE A 715 22.93 29.40 -6.79
CA ILE A 715 22.35 30.58 -6.17
C ILE A 715 21.36 31.25 -7.10
N SER A 716 21.74 31.48 -8.38
CA SER A 716 20.88 32.15 -9.35
C SER A 716 19.57 31.41 -9.59
N ILE A 717 19.62 30.06 -9.69
CA ILE A 717 18.43 29.22 -9.84
C ILE A 717 17.57 29.30 -8.57
N ALA A 718 18.18 29.10 -7.39
CA ALA A 718 17.46 29.13 -6.12
C ALA A 718 16.77 30.46 -5.87
N TRP A 719 17.41 31.57 -6.24
CA TRP A 719 16.87 32.93 -6.18
C TRP A 719 15.66 33.10 -7.10
N ALA A 720 15.81 32.75 -8.39
CA ALA A 720 14.74 32.84 -9.38
C ALA A 720 13.52 31.96 -9.04
N VAL A 721 13.75 30.72 -8.53
CA VAL A 721 12.71 29.84 -8.03
C VAL A 721 11.96 30.50 -6.86
N SER A 722 12.68 31.08 -5.91
CA SER A 722 12.07 31.77 -4.76
C SER A 722 11.21 32.96 -5.18
N GLU A 723 11.72 33.80 -6.10
CA GLU A 723 10.94 34.93 -6.67
C GLU A 723 9.70 34.46 -7.40
N HIS A 724 9.80 33.38 -8.19
CA HIS A 724 8.67 32.82 -8.91
C HIS A 724 7.58 32.28 -7.95
N LEU A 725 7.97 31.49 -6.95
CA LEU A 725 7.04 30.98 -5.94
C LEU A 725 6.38 32.12 -5.14
N HIS A 726 7.13 33.18 -4.81
CA HIS A 726 6.61 34.35 -4.09
C HIS A 726 5.71 35.23 -4.94
N ASN A 727 6.17 35.62 -6.15
CA ASN A 727 5.53 36.65 -6.96
C ASN A 727 4.45 36.12 -7.90
N LYS A 728 4.64 34.92 -8.46
CA LYS A 728 3.74 34.34 -9.47
C LYS A 728 2.77 33.34 -8.86
N VAL A 729 3.26 32.41 -8.07
CA VAL A 729 2.42 31.38 -7.42
C VAL A 729 1.75 31.94 -6.17
N GLY A 730 2.53 32.60 -5.31
CA GLY A 730 2.05 33.20 -4.06
C GLY A 730 1.69 32.17 -2.98
N CYS A 731 2.30 30.99 -3.00
CA CYS A 731 2.03 29.88 -2.10
C CYS A 731 2.80 29.97 -0.77
N LYS A 732 2.40 29.13 0.20
CA LYS A 732 3.16 28.91 1.43
C LYS A 732 4.46 28.19 1.08
N THR A 733 5.61 28.80 1.44
CA THR A 733 6.92 28.22 1.10
C THR A 733 7.86 28.25 2.30
N VAL A 734 8.55 27.15 2.56
CA VAL A 734 9.69 27.10 3.47
C VAL A 734 10.88 26.56 2.71
N PHE A 735 11.90 27.38 2.58
CA PHE A 735 13.10 27.06 1.83
C PHE A 735 14.32 27.02 2.77
N ALA A 736 14.80 25.81 3.06
CA ALA A 736 16.06 25.61 3.76
C ALA A 736 17.22 25.69 2.78
N THR A 737 18.20 26.48 3.10
CA THR A 737 19.37 26.73 2.24
C THR A 737 20.65 26.92 3.04
N HIS A 738 21.77 26.64 2.40
CA HIS A 738 23.09 27.00 2.88
C HIS A 738 23.63 28.27 2.20
N TYR A 739 22.91 28.80 1.20
CA TYR A 739 23.23 30.05 0.53
C TYR A 739 22.77 31.24 1.37
N HIS A 740 23.74 31.93 2.02
CA HIS A 740 23.43 33.10 2.86
C HIS A 740 22.90 34.29 2.05
N GLU A 741 23.27 34.39 0.78
CA GLU A 741 22.82 35.40 -0.16
C GLU A 741 21.29 35.44 -0.29
N LEU A 742 20.62 34.27 -0.20
CA LEU A 742 19.16 34.19 -0.28
C LEU A 742 18.44 34.92 0.87
N THR A 743 19.12 35.21 1.97
CA THR A 743 18.55 36.05 3.06
C THR A 743 18.20 37.45 2.60
N GLN A 744 18.87 37.97 1.56
CA GLN A 744 18.58 39.30 0.97
C GLN A 744 17.20 39.33 0.28
N LEU A 745 16.57 38.22 0.00
CA LEU A 745 15.20 38.16 -0.50
C LEU A 745 14.21 38.85 0.44
N ALA A 746 14.44 38.77 1.76
CA ALA A 746 13.60 39.43 2.74
C ALA A 746 13.69 40.98 2.70
N ASP A 747 14.80 41.52 2.18
CA ASP A 747 14.98 42.98 2.00
C ASP A 747 14.22 43.48 0.75
N ASN A 748 14.02 42.60 -0.24
CA ASN A 748 13.45 42.93 -1.54
C ASN A 748 11.98 42.54 -1.67
N LEU A 749 11.55 41.48 -0.96
CA LEU A 749 10.20 40.90 -1.04
C LEU A 749 9.50 41.01 0.32
N GLY A 750 8.43 41.80 0.39
CA GLY A 750 7.77 42.17 1.65
C GLY A 750 7.20 41.00 2.47
N ALA A 751 6.86 39.89 1.83
CA ALA A 751 6.30 38.69 2.49
C ALA A 751 7.30 37.53 2.66
N VAL A 752 8.60 37.81 2.61
CA VAL A 752 9.66 36.88 2.94
C VAL A 752 10.18 37.15 4.35
N ARG A 753 10.43 36.10 5.12
CA ARG A 753 11.01 36.19 6.46
C ARG A 753 12.23 35.23 6.55
N ASN A 754 13.28 35.70 7.18
CA ASN A 754 14.45 34.92 7.46
C ASN A 754 14.33 34.26 8.82
N TYR A 755 14.68 33.00 8.88
CA TYR A 755 14.84 32.23 10.11
C TYR A 755 16.18 31.51 10.08
N ASN A 756 16.75 31.26 11.26
CA ASN A 756 17.92 30.42 11.38
C ASN A 756 17.75 29.39 12.50
N VAL A 757 18.51 28.33 12.44
CA VAL A 757 18.59 27.36 13.54
C VAL A 757 19.67 27.82 14.51
N GLN A 758 19.27 28.00 15.78
CA GLN A 758 20.12 28.55 16.81
C GLN A 758 21.32 27.64 17.11
N VAL A 759 22.49 28.25 17.14
CA VAL A 759 23.76 27.64 17.46
C VAL A 759 24.36 28.39 18.64
N ARG A 760 24.92 27.67 19.62
CA ARG A 760 25.61 28.26 20.75
C ARG A 760 27.08 27.84 20.74
N GLU A 761 27.96 28.80 20.78
CA GLU A 761 29.41 28.60 20.92
C GLU A 761 29.75 28.60 22.42
N ILE A 762 30.42 27.55 22.91
CA ILE A 762 30.89 27.41 24.28
C ILE A 762 32.37 27.08 24.22
N GLY A 763 33.23 28.10 24.32
CA GLY A 763 34.67 27.96 24.04
C GLY A 763 34.90 27.48 22.62
N ASP A 764 35.63 26.41 22.42
CA ASP A 764 35.92 25.80 21.11
C ASP A 764 34.82 24.81 20.64
N GLN A 765 33.74 24.67 21.40
CA GLN A 765 32.68 23.73 21.06
C GLN A 765 31.44 24.45 20.52
N VAL A 766 30.84 23.90 19.46
CA VAL A 766 29.59 24.37 18.90
C VAL A 766 28.49 23.39 19.30
N LEU A 767 27.46 23.91 19.98
CA LEU A 767 26.28 23.20 20.37
C LEU A 767 25.11 23.62 19.49
N PHE A 768 24.55 22.69 18.73
CA PHE A 768 23.35 22.90 17.96
C PHE A 768 22.13 22.81 18.89
N LEU A 769 21.38 23.90 19.02
CA LEU A 769 20.23 23.97 19.90
C LEU A 769 18.93 23.46 19.23
N HIS A 770 18.97 23.20 17.93
CA HIS A 770 17.81 22.75 17.12
C HIS A 770 16.56 23.62 17.25
N ARG A 771 16.72 24.87 17.68
CA ARG A 771 15.67 25.85 17.90
C ARG A 771 15.68 26.90 16.81
N LEU A 772 14.50 27.15 16.23
CA LEU A 772 14.32 28.21 15.24
C LEU A 772 14.26 29.59 15.94
N GLN A 773 14.89 30.58 15.30
CA GLN A 773 14.77 31.99 15.69
C GLN A 773 14.66 32.88 14.44
N PRO A 774 13.94 34.01 14.53
CA PRO A 774 13.90 35.01 13.46
C PRO A 774 15.27 35.57 13.16
N GLY A 775 15.54 35.89 11.88
CA GLY A 775 16.80 36.46 11.39
C GLY A 775 17.64 35.47 10.56
N GLY A 776 18.58 35.95 9.80
CA GLY A 776 19.51 35.11 9.05
C GLY A 776 20.65 34.62 9.93
N ALA A 777 21.34 33.56 9.51
CA ALA A 777 22.56 33.08 10.16
C ALA A 777 23.75 33.97 9.70
N ASP A 778 24.54 34.45 10.65
CA ASP A 778 25.65 35.35 10.35
C ASP A 778 26.95 34.65 9.92
N ARG A 779 27.03 33.32 10.14
CA ARG A 779 28.26 32.50 9.88
C ARG A 779 27.94 31.12 9.38
N SER A 780 28.86 30.55 8.60
CA SER A 780 28.83 29.13 8.24
C SER A 780 29.60 28.31 9.30
N TYR A 781 29.09 27.13 9.68
CA TYR A 781 29.72 26.25 10.66
C TYR A 781 30.27 24.96 10.04
N GLY A 782 30.56 24.95 8.73
CA GLY A 782 31.02 23.76 8.01
C GLY A 782 32.32 23.18 8.58
N ILE A 783 33.27 24.02 8.96
CA ILE A 783 34.58 23.58 9.55
C ILE A 783 34.33 22.93 10.92
N GLU A 784 33.42 23.47 11.73
CA GLU A 784 33.08 22.90 13.03
C GLU A 784 32.36 21.55 12.91
N VAL A 785 31.51 21.38 11.91
CA VAL A 785 30.91 20.08 11.56
C VAL A 785 32.02 19.10 11.13
N GLY A 786 33.00 19.54 10.34
CA GLY A 786 34.16 18.74 10.00
C GLY A 786 34.94 18.27 11.22
N ARG A 787 35.10 19.14 12.25
CA ARG A 787 35.72 18.78 13.54
C ARG A 787 34.90 17.71 14.28
N LEU A 788 33.59 17.85 14.33
CA LEU A 788 32.70 16.85 14.96
C LEU A 788 32.76 15.51 14.23
N ALA A 789 32.98 15.53 12.91
CA ALA A 789 33.16 14.35 12.08
C ALA A 789 34.57 13.70 12.23
N GLY A 790 35.47 14.32 13.00
CA GLY A 790 36.79 13.76 13.28
C GLY A 790 37.88 14.10 12.23
N LEU A 791 37.70 15.17 11.44
CA LEU A 791 38.77 15.62 10.54
C LEU A 791 40.05 15.96 11.31
N PRO A 792 41.26 15.68 10.76
CA PRO A 792 42.53 16.00 11.39
C PRO A 792 42.67 17.50 11.71
N GLY A 793 43.21 17.86 12.87
CA GLY A 793 43.39 19.23 13.34
C GLY A 793 44.11 20.14 12.34
N ALA A 794 45.18 19.66 11.72
CA ALA A 794 45.93 20.42 10.70
C ALA A 794 45.07 20.79 9.47
N VAL A 795 44.11 19.92 9.07
CA VAL A 795 43.16 20.20 7.97
C VAL A 795 42.19 21.29 8.39
N LEU A 796 41.67 21.22 9.61
CA LEU A 796 40.72 22.20 10.16
C LEU A 796 41.37 23.57 10.32
N ASP A 797 42.60 23.63 10.80
CA ASP A 797 43.35 24.89 10.96
C ASP A 797 43.60 25.55 9.60
N ARG A 798 44.00 24.74 8.61
CA ARG A 798 44.19 25.26 7.23
C ARG A 798 42.88 25.72 6.61
N ALA A 799 41.77 24.97 6.85
CA ALA A 799 40.47 25.38 6.37
C ALA A 799 40.02 26.72 6.97
N ARG A 800 40.28 26.97 8.26
CA ARG A 800 40.00 28.25 8.92
C ARG A 800 40.82 29.41 8.34
N GLU A 801 42.07 29.16 8.03
CA GLU A 801 42.93 30.18 7.37
C GLU A 801 42.40 30.55 5.99
N LEU A 802 42.08 29.53 5.18
CA LEU A 802 41.52 29.73 3.84
C LEU A 802 40.14 30.43 3.87
N LEU A 803 39.26 30.08 4.82
CA LEU A 803 37.95 30.72 4.97
C LEU A 803 38.12 32.22 5.27
N ARG A 804 39.04 32.58 6.21
CA ARG A 804 39.32 33.99 6.53
C ARG A 804 39.85 34.76 5.33
N SER A 805 40.69 34.14 4.49
CA SER A 805 41.22 34.74 3.27
C SER A 805 40.09 35.01 2.26
N LEU A 806 39.22 34.03 2.03
CA LEU A 806 38.08 34.15 1.11
C LEU A 806 37.03 35.15 1.58
N GLU A 807 36.76 35.21 2.90
CA GLU A 807 35.83 36.19 3.48
C GLU A 807 36.43 37.63 3.42
N ALA A 808 37.73 37.79 3.58
CA ALA A 808 38.43 39.08 3.48
C ALA A 808 38.41 39.62 2.05
N GLU A 809 38.47 38.78 1.03
CA GLU A 809 38.34 39.16 -0.39
C GLU A 809 36.91 39.63 -0.76
N GLN A 810 35.87 39.18 -0.03
CA GLN A 810 34.48 39.63 -0.24
C GLN A 810 34.11 40.93 0.47
N ILE A 811 34.96 41.48 1.40
CA ILE A 811 34.70 42.72 2.14
C ILE A 811 35.27 43.91 1.37
N VAL A 812 34.57 44.37 0.33
CA VAL A 812 34.71 45.72 -0.22
C VAL A 812 33.69 46.63 0.46
N PRO A 813 34.07 47.83 0.99
CA PRO A 813 33.24 48.58 1.91
C PRO A 813 31.99 49.12 1.24
N ARG A 814 30.85 48.96 1.90
CA ARG A 814 29.58 49.62 1.60
C ARG A 814 29.75 51.15 1.76
N ALA A 815 29.83 51.87 0.65
CA ALA A 815 29.71 53.35 0.67
C ALA A 815 28.29 53.74 1.01
N LYS A 816 28.13 54.54 2.07
CA LYS A 816 26.87 55.22 2.47
C LYS A 816 26.28 55.98 1.29
N ARG A 817 25.11 55.52 0.76
CA ARG A 817 24.32 56.33 -0.17
C ARG A 817 23.48 57.35 0.62
N THR A 818 23.81 58.63 0.51
CA THR A 818 22.92 59.75 0.80
C THR A 818 21.88 59.90 -0.30
N SER A 819 20.65 60.08 0.12
CA SER A 819 19.45 60.25 -0.69
C SER A 819 19.50 61.41 -1.70
N ALA A 820 19.14 61.14 -2.97
CA ALA A 820 18.47 62.13 -3.84
C ALA A 820 17.82 61.45 -5.06
N ARG A 821 16.56 61.52 -5.08
CA ARG A 821 15.48 61.60 -6.08
C ARG A 821 15.69 61.24 -7.56
N THR A 822 14.68 60.42 -8.02
CA THR A 822 13.93 60.43 -9.29
C THR A 822 14.59 59.92 -10.58
N GLY A 823 13.99 58.88 -11.15
CA GLY A 823 14.10 58.47 -12.56
C GLY A 823 13.78 56.99 -12.77
N GLN A 824 12.64 56.73 -13.43
CA GLN A 824 12.17 55.42 -13.85
C GLN A 824 13.19 54.70 -14.74
N GLY A 825 13.61 53.54 -14.37
CA GLY A 825 14.41 52.64 -15.18
C GLY A 825 14.65 51.36 -14.42
N ALA A 826 14.32 50.22 -15.01
CA ALA A 826 14.39 48.88 -14.42
C ALA A 826 15.68 48.66 -13.60
N ASP A 827 15.56 48.57 -12.28
CA ASP A 827 16.66 48.20 -11.37
C ASP A 827 16.98 46.74 -11.54
N GLN A 828 17.93 46.45 -12.42
CA GLN A 828 18.63 45.17 -12.43
C GLN A 828 19.57 45.18 -11.22
N LEU A 829 19.23 44.42 -10.20
CA LEU A 829 20.05 44.21 -9.01
C LEU A 829 21.41 43.65 -9.42
N ALA A 830 22.45 44.45 -9.20
CA ALA A 830 23.82 43.98 -9.39
C ALA A 830 24.21 43.01 -8.28
N LEU A 831 23.95 41.74 -8.50
CA LEU A 831 24.42 40.62 -7.64
C LEU A 831 25.92 40.46 -7.62
N PHE A 832 26.63 41.08 -8.60
CA PHE A 832 28.08 40.98 -8.76
C PHE A 832 28.62 42.41 -8.95
N SER A 833 29.49 42.83 -8.04
CA SER A 833 30.31 44.01 -8.28
C SER A 833 31.33 43.61 -9.33
N ALA A 834 31.19 44.12 -10.52
CA ALA A 834 32.27 44.03 -11.52
C ALA A 834 33.55 44.55 -10.90
N VAL A 835 34.59 43.72 -10.82
CA VAL A 835 35.95 44.16 -10.47
C VAL A 835 36.30 45.25 -11.44
N ARG A 836 36.37 46.53 -10.94
CA ARG A 836 36.73 47.65 -11.76
C ARG A 836 38.26 47.64 -11.97
N HIS A 837 38.65 47.24 -13.17
CA HIS A 837 40.06 47.24 -13.55
C HIS A 837 40.68 48.62 -13.39
N PRO A 838 41.74 48.79 -12.63
CA PRO A 838 42.37 50.10 -12.35
C PRO A 838 42.66 50.96 -13.60
N VAL A 839 43.05 50.27 -14.70
CA VAL A 839 43.27 50.90 -16.01
C VAL A 839 41.99 51.54 -16.58
N VAL A 840 40.78 50.94 -16.32
CA VAL A 840 39.49 51.48 -16.78
C VAL A 840 39.12 52.78 -16.02
N GLU A 841 39.42 52.85 -14.74
CA GLU A 841 39.16 54.08 -13.96
C GLU A 841 40.11 55.20 -14.37
N LYS A 842 41.42 54.92 -14.68
CA LYS A 842 42.37 55.89 -15.23
C LYS A 842 41.91 56.38 -16.62
N LEU A 843 41.40 55.49 -17.48
CA LEU A 843 40.86 55.88 -18.80
C LEU A 843 39.66 56.81 -18.70
N LYS A 844 38.79 56.65 -17.68
CA LYS A 844 37.63 57.52 -17.45
C LYS A 844 37.97 58.93 -17.00
N THR A 845 39.13 59.13 -16.40
CA THR A 845 39.63 60.40 -15.90
C THR A 845 40.42 61.21 -16.93
N LEU A 846 40.73 60.63 -18.10
CA LEU A 846 41.44 61.26 -19.20
C LEU A 846 40.52 62.14 -20.03
N GLU A 847 40.83 63.43 -20.19
CA GLU A 847 40.16 64.33 -21.09
C GLU A 847 40.90 64.42 -22.45
N PRO A 848 40.48 63.78 -23.51
CA PRO A 848 41.20 63.65 -24.77
C PRO A 848 41.45 65.00 -25.46
N ASN A 849 40.64 66.00 -25.15
CA ASN A 849 40.75 67.32 -25.78
C ASN A 849 41.79 68.23 -25.14
N THR A 850 42.36 67.84 -24.00
CA THR A 850 43.33 68.62 -23.25
C THR A 850 44.79 68.14 -23.37
N ILE A 851 44.99 66.98 -24.02
CA ILE A 851 46.29 66.33 -24.18
C ILE A 851 46.74 66.37 -25.62
N THR A 852 48.05 66.63 -25.84
CA THR A 852 48.66 66.63 -27.19
C THR A 852 48.72 65.15 -27.71
N PRO A 853 48.81 64.92 -29.03
CA PRO A 853 48.96 63.62 -29.60
C PRO A 853 50.16 62.78 -29.05
N LEU A 854 51.28 63.43 -28.74
CA LEU A 854 52.43 62.77 -28.16
C LEU A 854 52.17 62.32 -26.72
N GLN A 855 51.54 63.19 -25.91
CA GLN A 855 51.10 62.84 -24.56
C GLN A 855 50.02 61.74 -24.54
N ALA A 856 49.13 61.74 -25.51
CA ALA A 856 48.12 60.65 -25.65
C ALA A 856 48.79 59.30 -25.94
N LEU A 857 49.84 59.32 -26.73
CA LEU A 857 50.61 58.06 -27.08
C LEU A 857 51.41 57.53 -25.86
N GLU A 858 51.98 58.47 -25.06
CA GLU A 858 52.70 58.12 -23.82
C GLU A 858 51.75 57.56 -22.74
N VAL A 859 50.55 58.17 -22.58
CA VAL A 859 49.56 57.70 -21.65
C VAL A 859 48.98 56.31 -22.06
N LEU A 860 48.74 56.13 -23.36
CA LEU A 860 48.25 54.86 -23.88
C LEU A 860 49.30 53.77 -23.69
N ALA A 861 50.58 54.01 -24.01
CA ALA A 861 51.70 53.07 -23.78
C ALA A 861 51.77 52.66 -22.30
N ARG A 862 51.64 53.57 -21.38
CA ARG A 862 51.68 53.35 -19.95
C ARG A 862 50.48 52.51 -19.46
N LEU A 863 49.28 52.74 -19.94
CA LEU A 863 48.07 51.99 -19.63
C LEU A 863 48.13 50.58 -20.22
N VAL A 864 48.74 50.39 -21.38
CA VAL A 864 48.93 49.07 -21.98
C VAL A 864 49.98 48.26 -21.19
N ASP A 865 51.06 48.89 -20.73
CA ASP A 865 52.03 48.22 -19.86
C ASP A 865 51.50 47.84 -18.49
N GLU A 866 50.67 48.70 -17.87
CA GLU A 866 49.94 48.39 -16.64
C GLU A 866 48.95 47.22 -16.85
N ALA A 867 48.17 47.20 -17.91
CA ALA A 867 47.24 46.12 -18.23
C ALA A 867 47.99 44.78 -18.49
N LYS A 868 49.18 44.83 -19.09
CA LYS A 868 50.00 43.61 -19.30
C LYS A 868 50.60 43.08 -18.02
N ARG A 869 51.09 43.91 -17.12
CA ARG A 869 51.66 43.52 -15.82
C ARG A 869 50.66 42.92 -14.86
N GLU A 870 49.41 43.37 -14.90
CA GLU A 870 48.33 42.79 -14.12
C GLU A 870 47.82 41.46 -14.71
N GLY A 871 47.87 41.24 -16.05
CA GLY A 871 47.55 39.99 -16.70
C GLY A 871 48.57 38.86 -16.52
N GLU A 872 49.83 39.19 -16.21
CA GLU A 872 50.90 38.21 -15.89
C GLU A 872 50.96 37.79 -14.42
N GLY A 873 50.23 38.51 -13.53
CA GLY A 873 50.10 38.15 -12.10
C GLY A 873 49.05 37.11 -11.76
N GLU A 874 48.17 36.72 -12.70
CA GLU A 874 47.13 35.70 -12.49
C GLU A 874 47.53 34.29 -12.97
N THR A 875 48.79 34.09 -13.43
CA THR A 875 49.30 32.76 -13.89
C THR A 875 50.47 32.27 -13.08
N THR A 876 50.44 32.41 -11.74
CA THR A 876 51.34 31.65 -10.86
C THR A 876 50.62 31.14 -9.63
#